data_1c2a83cf16bbfe111affc996c40e51f0
#
_entry.id   1c2a83cf16bbfe111affc996c40e51f0
#
_cell.length_a   1.000
_cell.length_b   1.000
_cell.length_c   1.000
_cell.angle_alpha   90.00
_cell.angle_beta   90.00
_cell.angle_gamma   90.00
#
_symmetry.space_group_name_H-M   'P 1'
#
loop_
_entity.id
_entity.type
_entity.pdbx_description
1 polymer ?
#
loop_
_entity_poly.entity_id
_entity_poly.type
_entity_poly.pdbx_seq_one_letter_code
_entity_poly.pdbx_strand_id
1 'polypeptide(L)'
;MIFEDIKEFGEEMRLFHSQVNYRLYYSLGCHLVEKEGKKGAEFKVWAPNAKDVQLVGNFNNWDGSKHRMFFNGYHGVWSIFVPDIKEGEVYKYKITSKKNEVFLKADPFAFYSELRPGTASIVKDVTKPYNWEDDKWINKRGEWNPFENPINIYEVHLGSWRRKPESEIKKIDKPDLEKTQQELKDESGFLDYKEICDKLLPYVLEMGYTHIEIMPLSEHPLDGSWGYQSVGYYSMTSRYGDPEGFKYLVNEFHKAGIGVILDWVPGHFCKDAHGLLKFDGTPLYEYPDEWRSENKGWGTANFNLASPEVRSFLISNAVFLFDIYHIDGIRADAVSNIIYLEYGQPEVRGLKNKYGGDEDIEAIEFLKLLNEIVFSKFKNPLMIAEEATAWPLVTKPAYVGGLGFNYKWNMGWMNDMLKYMEMDPIYRQYHHNLVTFSLMYCFSENYILSLSHDEVVHGKKSILDKMFGNYEDKFASLRMFLGYMFGHPGKKLNFMGTEIGQFMEWRFYEELEWKMLKYPKHDSIKRYVKDLNALYKKERSLWEQDITFEGFKWIDHSNYQESIISFVRKSKDEKDFLLFVCNFTPVPHFNYLVGSEYLVDYEEIFNSDRDIYSGTNILNSGIIQPKLQDRNGIPYSIELNIPPLSTIILKPKFKDEKKETETIKKKITITNLNTSK
;
A
#
# COMPACT_ATOMS: atom_id res chain seq x y z
N MET A 1 -22.33 31.00 24.88
CA MET A 1 -22.52 29.76 24.12
C MET A 1 -22.89 30.03 22.67
N ILE A 2 -24.12 30.43 22.32
CA ILE A 2 -24.53 30.61 20.88
C ILE A 2 -23.62 31.55 20.07
N PHE A 3 -23.15 32.68 20.64
CA PHE A 3 -22.25 33.62 19.96
C PHE A 3 -20.80 33.06 19.81
N GLU A 4 -20.33 32.27 20.76
CA GLU A 4 -19.03 31.62 20.70
C GLU A 4 -19.02 30.50 19.64
N ASP A 5 -20.07 29.66 19.64
CA ASP A 5 -20.22 28.58 18.64
C ASP A 5 -20.31 29.12 17.20
N ILE A 6 -21.04 30.28 16.99
CA ILE A 6 -21.13 30.93 15.68
C ILE A 6 -19.77 31.51 15.26
N LYS A 7 -19.03 32.08 16.20
CA LYS A 7 -17.71 32.66 15.92
C LYS A 7 -16.67 31.57 15.60
N GLU A 8 -16.69 30.47 16.34
CA GLU A 8 -15.79 29.33 16.12
C GLU A 8 -16.08 28.68 14.77
N PHE A 9 -17.31 28.35 14.44
CA PHE A 9 -17.70 27.82 13.14
C PHE A 9 -17.35 28.78 11.99
N GLY A 10 -17.52 30.09 12.19
CA GLY A 10 -17.11 31.09 11.19
C GLY A 10 -15.60 31.08 10.91
N GLU A 11 -14.79 30.92 11.94
CA GLU A 11 -13.33 30.80 11.77
C GLU A 11 -12.94 29.49 11.09
N GLU A 12 -13.55 28.35 11.47
CA GLU A 12 -13.32 27.06 10.83
C GLU A 12 -13.63 27.10 9.34
N MET A 13 -14.73 27.75 8.95
CA MET A 13 -15.11 27.89 7.54
C MET A 13 -14.20 28.88 6.79
N ARG A 14 -13.72 29.93 7.45
CA ARG A 14 -12.70 30.80 6.87
C ARG A 14 -11.42 30.02 6.56
N LEU A 15 -11.00 29.15 7.48
CA LEU A 15 -9.84 28.25 7.30
C LEU A 15 -10.09 27.22 6.20
N PHE A 16 -11.32 26.73 6.06
CA PHE A 16 -11.73 25.83 4.98
C PHE A 16 -11.54 26.48 3.60
N HIS A 17 -12.07 27.67 3.41
CA HIS A 17 -11.93 28.43 2.16
C HIS A 17 -10.50 28.88 1.88
N SER A 18 -9.66 28.96 2.90
CA SER A 18 -8.25 29.31 2.80
C SER A 18 -7.32 28.08 2.68
N GLN A 19 -7.88 26.89 2.52
CA GLN A 19 -7.17 25.58 2.47
C GLN A 19 -6.24 25.30 3.67
N VAL A 20 -6.62 25.74 4.87
CA VAL A 20 -5.83 25.55 6.10
C VAL A 20 -6.60 24.85 7.23
N ASN A 21 -7.85 24.45 7.00
CA ASN A 21 -8.57 23.54 7.89
C ASN A 21 -8.38 22.11 7.42
N TYR A 22 -7.67 21.32 8.21
CA TYR A 22 -7.38 19.92 7.90
C TYR A 22 -8.09 18.92 8.83
N ARG A 23 -9.12 19.39 9.54
CA ARG A 23 -9.97 18.58 10.42
C ARG A 23 -11.45 18.88 10.19
N LEU A 24 -11.83 19.03 8.93
CA LEU A 24 -13.22 19.33 8.53
C LEU A 24 -14.23 18.29 9.01
N TYR A 25 -13.80 17.09 9.30
CA TYR A 25 -14.63 16.02 9.85
C TYR A 25 -15.16 16.28 11.27
N TYR A 26 -14.70 17.33 11.94
CA TYR A 26 -15.33 17.85 13.18
C TYR A 26 -16.37 18.95 12.92
N SER A 27 -16.30 19.59 11.74
CA SER A 27 -17.11 20.78 11.44
C SER A 27 -18.24 20.49 10.45
N LEU A 28 -18.03 19.61 9.47
CA LEU A 28 -18.99 19.23 8.42
C LEU A 28 -19.44 17.78 8.60
N GLY A 29 -20.56 17.42 7.98
CA GLY A 29 -21.17 16.10 8.12
C GLY A 29 -22.25 16.06 9.21
N CYS A 30 -22.46 14.88 9.77
CA CYS A 30 -23.46 14.63 10.81
C CYS A 30 -22.78 14.39 12.17
N HIS A 31 -23.14 15.19 13.18
CA HIS A 31 -22.60 15.10 14.54
C HIS A 31 -23.71 14.98 15.58
N LEU A 32 -23.56 14.00 16.48
CA LEU A 32 -24.46 13.85 17.62
C LEU A 32 -24.10 14.91 18.68
N VAL A 33 -25.02 15.78 18.98
CA VAL A 33 -24.84 16.91 19.88
C VAL A 33 -26.02 17.09 20.80
N GLU A 34 -25.82 17.87 21.88
CA GLU A 34 -26.89 18.33 22.75
C GLU A 34 -27.00 19.85 22.60
N LYS A 35 -28.18 20.34 22.16
CA LYS A 35 -28.50 21.77 22.03
C LYS A 35 -29.73 22.11 22.85
N GLU A 36 -29.62 23.14 23.68
CA GLU A 36 -30.71 23.62 24.55
C GLU A 36 -31.36 22.49 25.37
N GLY A 37 -30.54 21.54 25.88
CA GLY A 37 -31.00 20.40 26.66
C GLY A 37 -31.69 19.29 25.87
N LYS A 38 -31.66 19.34 24.54
CA LYS A 38 -32.18 18.29 23.66
C LYS A 38 -31.03 17.57 22.95
N LYS A 39 -30.99 16.26 23.11
CA LYS A 39 -30.08 15.39 22.33
C LYS A 39 -30.61 15.21 20.93
N GLY A 40 -29.70 15.16 19.95
CA GLY A 40 -30.04 14.97 18.54
C GLY A 40 -28.82 14.98 17.67
N ALA A 41 -28.99 15.27 16.39
CA ALA A 41 -27.89 15.39 15.45
C ALA A 41 -27.91 16.74 14.72
N GLU A 42 -26.74 17.32 14.56
CA GLU A 42 -26.52 18.46 13.69
C GLU A 42 -25.93 18.00 12.36
N PHE A 43 -26.53 18.43 11.27
CA PHE A 43 -26.14 18.14 9.90
C PHE A 43 -25.63 19.40 9.24
N LYS A 44 -24.44 19.34 8.64
CA LYS A 44 -23.82 20.47 7.93
C LYS A 44 -23.25 19.99 6.61
N VAL A 45 -23.63 20.67 5.51
CA VAL A 45 -23.15 20.33 4.17
C VAL A 45 -22.77 21.57 3.37
N TRP A 46 -21.64 21.52 2.69
CA TRP A 46 -21.21 22.57 1.78
C TRP A 46 -21.87 22.38 0.41
N ALA A 47 -22.75 23.33 0.03
CA ALA A 47 -23.46 23.33 -1.24
C ALA A 47 -23.80 24.78 -1.64
N PRO A 48 -22.80 25.61 -1.99
CA PRO A 48 -22.93 27.07 -2.17
C PRO A 48 -23.85 27.48 -3.32
N ASN A 49 -24.01 26.58 -4.31
CA ASN A 49 -24.83 26.88 -5.48
C ASN A 49 -26.23 26.25 -5.44
N ALA A 50 -26.56 25.52 -4.38
CA ALA A 50 -27.89 24.99 -4.20
C ALA A 50 -28.92 26.13 -4.01
N LYS A 51 -30.16 25.93 -4.50
CA LYS A 51 -31.29 26.79 -4.25
C LYS A 51 -32.00 26.44 -2.94
N ASP A 52 -32.04 25.17 -2.61
CA ASP A 52 -32.67 24.63 -1.40
C ASP A 52 -32.02 23.29 -1.04
N VAL A 53 -31.86 23.03 0.25
CA VAL A 53 -31.41 21.75 0.79
C VAL A 53 -32.36 21.31 1.90
N GLN A 54 -32.80 20.07 1.82
CA GLN A 54 -33.66 19.43 2.82
C GLN A 54 -32.98 18.14 3.30
N LEU A 55 -33.07 17.87 4.59
CA LEU A 55 -32.65 16.60 5.15
C LEU A 55 -33.79 15.59 5.03
N VAL A 56 -33.51 14.42 4.45
CA VAL A 56 -34.45 13.32 4.29
C VAL A 56 -33.88 12.02 4.84
N GLY A 57 -34.72 11.17 5.40
CA GLY A 57 -34.30 9.90 5.98
C GLY A 57 -35.47 9.11 6.56
N ASN A 58 -35.17 8.00 7.21
CA ASN A 58 -36.21 7.16 7.81
C ASN A 58 -37.02 7.91 8.89
N PHE A 59 -36.38 8.80 9.65
CA PHE A 59 -36.97 9.57 10.72
C PHE A 59 -38.09 10.55 10.25
N ASN A 60 -38.16 10.82 8.96
CA ASN A 60 -39.22 11.69 8.39
C ASN A 60 -39.90 11.08 7.17
N ASN A 61 -39.86 9.75 7.01
CA ASN A 61 -40.41 9.03 5.87
C ASN A 61 -39.94 9.57 4.51
N TRP A 62 -38.68 10.03 4.44
CA TRP A 62 -38.07 10.63 3.25
C TRP A 62 -38.76 11.91 2.74
N ASP A 63 -39.61 12.55 3.59
CA ASP A 63 -40.21 13.87 3.34
C ASP A 63 -39.45 14.95 4.08
N GLY A 64 -38.66 15.74 3.35
CA GLY A 64 -37.85 16.83 3.88
C GLY A 64 -38.63 18.15 4.12
N SER A 65 -39.93 18.20 3.87
CA SER A 65 -40.73 19.46 3.94
C SER A 65 -40.63 20.18 5.29
N LYS A 66 -40.49 19.41 6.38
CA LYS A 66 -40.32 19.92 7.77
C LYS A 66 -38.85 20.00 8.20
N HIS A 67 -37.92 19.55 7.37
CA HIS A 67 -36.48 19.49 7.68
C HIS A 67 -35.66 20.25 6.63
N ARG A 68 -36.16 21.46 6.29
CA ARG A 68 -35.46 22.39 5.41
C ARG A 68 -34.25 22.96 6.15
N MET A 69 -33.06 22.91 5.54
CA MET A 69 -31.85 23.38 6.16
C MET A 69 -31.70 24.90 6.06
N PHE A 70 -31.02 25.49 7.01
CA PHE A 70 -30.65 26.89 7.03
C PHE A 70 -29.38 27.12 6.21
N PHE A 71 -29.41 28.12 5.33
CA PHE A 71 -28.27 28.51 4.50
C PHE A 71 -27.44 29.61 5.15
N ASN A 72 -26.18 29.29 5.45
CA ASN A 72 -25.19 30.31 5.80
C ASN A 72 -24.52 30.80 4.50
N GLY A 73 -25.06 31.89 3.95
CA GLY A 73 -24.66 32.42 2.64
C GLY A 73 -23.21 32.88 2.55
N TYR A 74 -22.58 33.26 3.66
CA TYR A 74 -21.19 33.71 3.68
C TYR A 74 -20.21 32.54 3.44
N HIS A 75 -20.56 31.35 3.93
CA HIS A 75 -19.71 30.16 3.83
C HIS A 75 -20.22 29.11 2.85
N GLY A 76 -21.41 29.28 2.27
CA GLY A 76 -22.03 28.33 1.35
C GLY A 76 -22.42 27.00 2.02
N VAL A 77 -22.61 27.01 3.33
CA VAL A 77 -22.94 25.82 4.12
C VAL A 77 -24.41 25.84 4.54
N TRP A 78 -25.05 24.70 4.36
CA TRP A 78 -26.42 24.44 4.85
C TRP A 78 -26.32 23.64 6.16
N SER A 79 -27.16 24.00 7.15
CA SER A 79 -27.18 23.34 8.46
C SER A 79 -28.58 23.15 9.02
N ILE A 80 -28.76 22.09 9.81
CA ILE A 80 -29.97 21.83 10.60
C ILE A 80 -29.61 21.01 11.84
N PHE A 81 -30.25 21.33 12.98
CA PHE A 81 -30.28 20.43 14.14
C PHE A 81 -31.64 19.72 14.19
N VAL A 82 -31.61 18.38 14.32
CA VAL A 82 -32.80 17.55 14.43
C VAL A 82 -32.74 16.82 15.77
N PRO A 83 -33.69 17.10 16.70
CA PRO A 83 -33.73 16.41 17.98
C PRO A 83 -34.11 14.94 17.81
N ASP A 84 -33.77 14.13 18.83
CA ASP A 84 -34.08 12.69 18.95
C ASP A 84 -33.46 11.76 17.91
N ILE A 85 -32.66 12.28 16.99
CA ILE A 85 -31.84 11.47 16.07
C ILE A 85 -30.78 10.69 16.86
N LYS A 86 -30.60 9.41 16.51
CA LYS A 86 -29.64 8.48 17.12
C LYS A 86 -28.72 7.85 16.07
N GLU A 87 -27.65 7.21 16.54
CA GLU A 87 -26.86 6.35 15.69
C GLU A 87 -27.72 5.28 14.99
N GLY A 88 -27.37 4.98 13.74
CA GLY A 88 -28.07 4.02 12.90
C GLY A 88 -29.16 4.62 12.03
N GLU A 89 -29.58 5.88 12.26
CA GLU A 89 -30.56 6.55 11.38
C GLU A 89 -29.95 6.78 10.00
N VAL A 90 -30.76 6.53 8.97
CA VAL A 90 -30.36 6.62 7.55
C VAL A 90 -30.83 7.96 6.99
N TYR A 91 -29.95 8.66 6.27
CA TYR A 91 -30.26 9.98 5.73
C TYR A 91 -29.58 10.28 4.39
N LYS A 92 -30.15 11.27 3.68
CA LYS A 92 -29.57 11.96 2.52
C LYS A 92 -29.89 13.44 2.56
N TYR A 93 -29.15 14.19 1.74
CA TYR A 93 -29.50 15.56 1.38
C TYR A 93 -30.34 15.57 0.09
N LYS A 94 -31.53 16.15 0.15
CA LYS A 94 -32.35 16.45 -1.02
C LYS A 94 -32.02 17.88 -1.45
N ILE A 95 -31.22 17.98 -2.51
CA ILE A 95 -30.69 19.25 -3.02
C ILE A 95 -31.47 19.68 -4.24
N THR A 96 -31.96 20.92 -4.23
CA THR A 96 -32.59 21.57 -5.38
C THR A 96 -31.59 22.57 -5.98
N SER A 97 -31.21 22.37 -7.24
CA SER A 97 -30.33 23.30 -7.95
C SER A 97 -31.00 24.62 -8.31
N LYS A 98 -30.23 25.63 -8.70
CA LYS A 98 -30.75 26.89 -9.26
C LYS A 98 -31.59 26.70 -10.54
N LYS A 99 -31.43 25.56 -11.23
CA LYS A 99 -32.24 25.18 -12.39
C LYS A 99 -33.49 24.39 -12.02
N ASN A 100 -33.79 24.22 -10.72
CA ASN A 100 -34.90 23.45 -10.16
C ASN A 100 -34.77 21.91 -10.41
N GLU A 101 -33.60 21.40 -10.70
CA GLU A 101 -33.31 19.99 -10.70
C GLU A 101 -33.19 19.49 -9.25
N VAL A 102 -33.65 18.29 -8.96
CA VAL A 102 -33.64 17.72 -7.60
C VAL A 102 -32.75 16.51 -7.57
N PHE A 103 -31.80 16.48 -6.63
CA PHE A 103 -30.84 15.41 -6.40
C PHE A 103 -31.00 14.84 -4.99
N LEU A 104 -30.84 13.53 -4.84
CA LEU A 104 -30.67 12.87 -3.55
C LEU A 104 -29.19 12.50 -3.39
N LYS A 105 -28.48 13.20 -2.53
CA LYS A 105 -27.04 13.08 -2.32
C LYS A 105 -26.73 12.44 -0.98
N ALA A 106 -25.77 11.50 -0.96
CA ALA A 106 -25.12 11.06 0.27
C ALA A 106 -24.30 12.21 0.86
N ASP A 107 -24.04 12.15 2.14
CA ASP A 107 -23.20 13.16 2.81
C ASP A 107 -21.72 12.94 2.44
N PRO A 108 -21.02 13.94 1.88
CA PRO A 108 -19.60 13.83 1.57
C PRO A 108 -18.72 13.53 2.77
N PHE A 109 -19.16 13.89 3.97
CA PHE A 109 -18.46 13.67 5.25
C PHE A 109 -19.11 12.55 6.09
N ALA A 110 -19.96 11.71 5.50
CA ALA A 110 -20.54 10.58 6.21
C ALA A 110 -19.44 9.64 6.74
N PHE A 111 -19.53 9.27 8.01
CA PHE A 111 -18.62 8.33 8.63
C PHE A 111 -19.01 6.86 8.45
N TYR A 112 -20.26 6.63 8.01
CA TYR A 112 -20.77 5.29 7.74
C TYR A 112 -21.84 5.36 6.65
N SER A 113 -21.93 4.33 5.84
CA SER A 113 -22.82 4.24 4.69
C SER A 113 -23.63 2.95 4.71
N GLU A 114 -24.77 2.95 4.03
CA GLU A 114 -25.48 1.69 3.77
C GLU A 114 -24.63 0.74 2.93
N LEU A 115 -24.77 -0.54 3.19
CA LEU A 115 -24.26 -1.58 2.29
C LEU A 115 -25.07 -1.55 0.98
N ARG A 116 -24.36 -1.66 -0.13
CA ARG A 116 -24.98 -1.71 -1.46
C ARG A 116 -26.06 -2.80 -1.52
N PRO A 117 -27.17 -2.59 -2.26
CA PRO A 117 -27.45 -1.47 -3.17
C PRO A 117 -27.95 -0.19 -2.49
N GLY A 118 -27.97 -0.14 -1.16
CA GLY A 118 -28.26 1.09 -0.42
C GLY A 118 -27.25 2.19 -0.77
N THR A 119 -27.69 3.45 -0.73
CA THR A 119 -26.87 4.59 -1.17
C THR A 119 -26.96 5.77 -0.21
N ALA A 120 -27.50 5.57 0.98
CA ALA A 120 -27.63 6.61 1.96
C ALA A 120 -26.48 6.59 2.98
N SER A 121 -26.31 7.70 3.65
CA SER A 121 -25.44 7.87 4.79
C SER A 121 -26.13 7.37 6.06
N ILE A 122 -25.35 6.86 7.01
CA ILE A 122 -25.84 6.40 8.31
C ILE A 122 -25.23 7.29 9.39
N VAL A 123 -26.06 7.77 10.32
CA VAL A 123 -25.61 8.54 11.49
C VAL A 123 -24.70 7.68 12.35
N LYS A 124 -23.46 8.08 12.49
CA LYS A 124 -22.44 7.39 13.29
C LYS A 124 -21.45 8.41 13.85
N ASP A 125 -21.10 8.26 15.11
CA ASP A 125 -20.09 9.10 15.74
C ASP A 125 -18.78 8.32 15.89
N VAL A 126 -17.85 8.51 14.94
CA VAL A 126 -16.52 7.89 14.96
C VAL A 126 -15.51 8.67 15.81
N THR A 127 -15.88 9.89 16.25
CA THR A 127 -15.00 10.77 17.03
C THR A 127 -15.07 10.48 18.53
N LYS A 128 -15.97 9.60 18.96
CA LYS A 128 -16.01 9.10 20.33
C LYS A 128 -14.68 8.50 20.73
N PRO A 129 -14.25 8.70 22.00
CA PRO A 129 -13.07 8.04 22.50
C PRO A 129 -13.15 6.52 22.27
N TYR A 130 -12.14 5.99 21.58
CA TYR A 130 -11.91 4.55 21.44
C TYR A 130 -10.84 4.12 22.42
N ASN A 131 -10.95 2.93 22.97
CA ASN A 131 -9.93 2.41 23.90
C ASN A 131 -8.77 1.81 23.10
N TRP A 132 -7.88 2.66 22.61
CA TRP A 132 -6.67 2.26 21.92
C TRP A 132 -5.68 1.61 22.91
N GLU A 133 -5.08 0.51 22.52
CA GLU A 133 -4.02 -0.21 23.25
C GLU A 133 -2.72 -0.24 22.43
N ASP A 134 -2.54 0.72 21.54
CA ASP A 134 -1.48 0.79 20.52
C ASP A 134 -0.35 1.79 20.86
N ASP A 135 -0.35 2.42 22.03
CA ASP A 135 0.67 3.40 22.44
C ASP A 135 2.10 2.91 22.24
N LYS A 136 2.35 1.62 22.52
CA LYS A 136 3.68 1.03 22.32
C LYS A 136 4.11 1.06 20.87
N TRP A 137 3.18 0.80 19.95
CA TRP A 137 3.43 0.84 18.52
C TRP A 137 3.64 2.27 18.04
N ILE A 138 2.76 3.19 18.40
CA ILE A 138 2.84 4.61 17.99
C ILE A 138 4.15 5.25 18.47
N ASN A 139 4.57 4.96 19.70
CA ASN A 139 5.86 5.44 20.23
C ASN A 139 7.04 4.83 19.47
N LYS A 140 7.04 3.51 19.24
CA LYS A 140 8.06 2.83 18.43
C LYS A 140 8.15 3.42 17.02
N ARG A 141 7.01 3.62 16.34
CA ARG A 141 6.95 4.27 15.02
C ARG A 141 7.56 5.67 15.08
N GLY A 142 7.29 6.43 16.15
CA GLY A 142 7.84 7.78 16.35
C GLY A 142 9.36 7.84 16.46
N GLU A 143 10.01 6.76 16.87
CA GLU A 143 11.47 6.63 17.02
C GLU A 143 12.12 5.90 15.83
N TRP A 144 11.34 5.24 15.00
CA TRP A 144 11.78 4.36 13.94
C TRP A 144 12.11 5.12 12.65
N ASN A 145 13.32 4.91 12.11
CA ASN A 145 13.68 5.45 10.82
C ASN A 145 13.22 4.47 9.70
N PRO A 146 12.19 4.78 8.91
CA PRO A 146 11.70 3.88 7.86
C PRO A 146 12.75 3.56 6.82
N PHE A 147 13.71 4.44 6.57
CA PHE A 147 14.76 4.25 5.56
C PHE A 147 15.81 3.22 5.98
N GLU A 148 16.02 3.02 7.27
CA GLU A 148 17.06 2.17 7.84
C GLU A 148 16.48 0.92 8.56
N ASN A 149 15.24 0.56 8.27
CA ASN A 149 14.55 -0.57 8.88
C ASN A 149 13.86 -1.44 7.81
N PRO A 150 13.60 -2.72 8.11
CA PRO A 150 12.91 -3.59 7.16
C PRO A 150 11.45 -3.16 6.99
N ILE A 151 11.05 -2.95 5.75
CA ILE A 151 9.65 -2.80 5.34
C ILE A 151 9.36 -3.87 4.30
N ASN A 152 8.49 -4.79 4.67
CA ASN A 152 8.01 -5.88 3.84
C ASN A 152 6.49 -5.93 3.93
N ILE A 153 5.82 -5.54 2.86
CA ILE A 153 4.40 -5.24 2.81
C ILE A 153 3.64 -6.43 2.22
N TYR A 154 2.56 -6.82 2.87
CA TYR A 154 1.57 -7.75 2.33
C TYR A 154 0.36 -6.95 1.85
N GLU A 155 0.23 -6.77 0.54
CA GLU A 155 -0.90 -6.09 -0.07
C GLU A 155 -2.10 -7.05 -0.10
N VAL A 156 -3.26 -6.58 0.37
CA VAL A 156 -4.43 -7.43 0.58
C VAL A 156 -5.75 -6.77 0.19
N HIS A 157 -6.59 -7.49 -0.54
CA HIS A 157 -8.01 -7.17 -0.74
C HIS A 157 -8.84 -7.98 0.25
N LEU A 158 -9.44 -7.32 1.23
CA LEU A 158 -10.12 -8.00 2.35
C LEU A 158 -11.26 -8.91 1.89
N GLY A 159 -11.99 -8.52 0.84
CA GLY A 159 -13.16 -9.24 0.34
C GLY A 159 -12.87 -10.52 -0.42
N SER A 160 -11.60 -10.78 -0.78
CA SER A 160 -11.18 -11.96 -1.53
C SER A 160 -9.95 -12.66 -0.96
N TRP A 161 -9.41 -12.19 0.16
CA TRP A 161 -8.37 -12.93 0.87
C TRP A 161 -8.92 -14.24 1.46
N ARG A 162 -10.01 -14.14 2.19
CA ARG A 162 -10.86 -15.26 2.64
C ARG A 162 -12.31 -14.84 2.65
N ARG A 163 -13.21 -15.81 2.54
CA ARG A 163 -14.66 -15.62 2.60
C ARG A 163 -15.30 -16.59 3.58
N LYS A 164 -16.56 -16.35 3.92
CA LYS A 164 -17.35 -17.30 4.69
C LYS A 164 -17.58 -18.56 3.87
N PRO A 165 -17.57 -19.74 4.49
CA PRO A 165 -17.95 -20.98 3.81
C PRO A 165 -19.39 -20.87 3.26
N GLU A 166 -19.67 -21.50 2.11
CA GLU A 166 -21.03 -21.49 1.53
C GLU A 166 -22.12 -21.94 2.51
N SER A 167 -21.78 -22.85 3.44
CA SER A 167 -22.68 -23.32 4.47
C SER A 167 -23.13 -22.28 5.49
N GLU A 168 -22.38 -21.19 5.61
CA GLU A 168 -22.64 -20.08 6.52
C GLU A 168 -23.31 -18.88 5.81
N ILE A 169 -23.36 -18.89 4.47
CA ILE A 169 -23.98 -17.85 3.67
C ILE A 169 -25.49 -18.09 3.63
N LYS A 170 -26.27 -17.13 4.13
CA LYS A 170 -27.72 -17.19 4.08
C LYS A 170 -28.20 -16.82 2.68
N LYS A 171 -29.07 -17.66 2.11
CA LYS A 171 -29.79 -17.32 0.87
C LYS A 171 -31.16 -16.73 1.24
N ILE A 172 -31.37 -15.48 0.87
CA ILE A 172 -32.57 -14.71 1.24
C ILE A 172 -33.37 -14.41 -0.02
N ASP A 173 -34.52 -15.04 -0.14
CA ASP A 173 -35.41 -14.91 -1.32
C ASP A 173 -36.24 -13.63 -1.23
N LYS A 174 -35.56 -12.49 -1.41
CA LYS A 174 -36.13 -11.14 -1.50
C LYS A 174 -35.34 -10.32 -2.52
N PRO A 175 -35.95 -9.33 -3.21
CA PRO A 175 -35.19 -8.35 -3.96
C PRO A 175 -34.21 -7.59 -3.07
N ASP A 176 -33.01 -7.27 -3.55
CA ASP A 176 -31.96 -6.63 -2.74
C ASP A 176 -32.39 -5.30 -2.13
N LEU A 177 -33.22 -4.53 -2.83
CA LEU A 177 -33.76 -3.25 -2.33
C LEU A 177 -34.76 -3.41 -1.17
N GLU A 178 -35.28 -4.63 -0.95
CA GLU A 178 -36.20 -4.96 0.15
C GLU A 178 -35.48 -5.63 1.33
N LYS A 179 -34.20 -5.98 1.17
CA LYS A 179 -33.38 -6.58 2.21
C LYS A 179 -32.92 -5.54 3.23
N THR A 180 -32.91 -5.93 4.49
CA THR A 180 -32.24 -5.15 5.53
C THR A 180 -30.72 -5.16 5.34
N GLN A 181 -30.00 -4.20 5.93
CA GLN A 181 -28.55 -4.17 5.91
C GLN A 181 -27.93 -5.45 6.47
N GLN A 182 -28.54 -6.06 7.49
CA GLN A 182 -28.08 -7.34 8.05
C GLN A 182 -28.31 -8.50 7.10
N GLU A 183 -29.46 -8.56 6.42
CA GLU A 183 -29.76 -9.59 5.42
C GLU A 183 -28.78 -9.52 4.24
N LEU A 184 -28.49 -8.32 3.74
CA LEU A 184 -27.48 -8.09 2.69
C LEU A 184 -26.08 -8.57 3.13
N LYS A 185 -25.72 -8.28 4.36
CA LYS A 185 -24.44 -8.68 4.95
C LYS A 185 -24.33 -10.19 5.11
N ASP A 186 -25.39 -10.84 5.59
CA ASP A 186 -25.45 -12.30 5.78
C ASP A 186 -25.34 -13.06 4.44
N GLU A 187 -25.83 -12.48 3.35
CA GLU A 187 -25.78 -13.06 2.00
C GLU A 187 -24.49 -12.77 1.25
N SER A 188 -23.76 -11.69 1.60
CA SER A 188 -22.56 -11.25 0.86
C SER A 188 -21.40 -12.26 0.90
N GLY A 189 -21.32 -13.09 1.94
CA GLY A 189 -20.23 -14.02 2.18
C GLY A 189 -18.91 -13.34 2.61
N PHE A 190 -18.90 -12.03 2.85
CA PHE A 190 -17.72 -11.35 3.38
C PHE A 190 -17.52 -11.66 4.86
N LEU A 191 -16.26 -11.77 5.27
CA LEU A 191 -15.88 -11.73 6.68
C LEU A 191 -16.03 -10.29 7.20
N ASP A 192 -16.38 -10.12 8.47
CA ASP A 192 -16.31 -8.81 9.10
C ASP A 192 -14.88 -8.49 9.55
N TYR A 193 -14.62 -7.22 9.96
CA TYR A 193 -13.29 -6.77 10.36
C TYR A 193 -12.69 -7.60 11.50
N LYS A 194 -13.51 -8.09 12.43
CA LYS A 194 -13.04 -8.94 13.51
C LYS A 194 -12.68 -10.34 13.01
N GLU A 195 -13.54 -10.96 12.22
CA GLU A 195 -13.29 -12.26 11.58
C GLU A 195 -12.05 -12.21 10.68
N ILE A 196 -11.86 -11.08 9.96
CA ILE A 196 -10.66 -10.82 9.15
C ILE A 196 -9.44 -10.75 10.06
N CYS A 197 -9.49 -9.96 11.11
CA CYS A 197 -8.39 -9.81 12.07
C CYS A 197 -7.98 -11.15 12.66
N ASP A 198 -8.95 -11.94 13.15
CA ASP A 198 -8.72 -13.24 13.77
C ASP A 198 -8.02 -14.26 12.84
N LYS A 199 -8.13 -14.08 11.52
CA LYS A 199 -7.53 -14.96 10.51
C LYS A 199 -6.27 -14.36 9.87
N LEU A 200 -6.32 -13.08 9.50
CA LEU A 200 -5.25 -12.41 8.75
C LEU A 200 -4.05 -12.10 9.64
N LEU A 201 -4.26 -11.61 10.84
CA LEU A 201 -3.16 -11.24 11.75
C LEU A 201 -2.23 -12.42 12.07
N PRO A 202 -2.72 -13.60 12.50
CA PRO A 202 -1.85 -14.76 12.72
C PRO A 202 -1.11 -15.19 11.45
N TYR A 203 -1.73 -15.08 10.28
CA TYR A 203 -1.10 -15.40 9.01
C TYR A 203 0.04 -14.44 8.66
N VAL A 204 -0.18 -13.13 8.79
CA VAL A 204 0.82 -12.09 8.53
C VAL A 204 2.02 -12.24 9.47
N LEU A 205 1.78 -12.55 10.74
CA LEU A 205 2.81 -12.85 11.74
C LEU A 205 3.58 -14.14 11.39
N GLU A 206 2.87 -15.21 11.04
CA GLU A 206 3.49 -16.48 10.60
C GLU A 206 4.39 -16.27 9.40
N MET A 207 3.93 -15.53 8.41
CA MET A 207 4.66 -15.25 7.17
C MET A 207 5.80 -14.24 7.36
N GLY A 208 5.80 -13.48 8.46
CA GLY A 208 6.89 -12.57 8.80
C GLY A 208 6.87 -11.23 8.09
N TYR A 209 5.74 -10.77 7.60
CA TYR A 209 5.56 -9.41 7.07
C TYR A 209 5.64 -8.37 8.18
N THR A 210 5.96 -7.14 7.83
CA THR A 210 6.07 -6.01 8.76
C THR A 210 4.87 -5.08 8.71
N HIS A 211 4.23 -5.01 7.56
CA HIS A 211 3.06 -4.17 7.30
C HIS A 211 2.05 -4.94 6.45
N ILE A 212 0.79 -4.55 6.56
CA ILE A 212 -0.21 -4.82 5.55
C ILE A 212 -0.53 -3.54 4.79
N GLU A 213 -0.79 -3.65 3.48
CA GLU A 213 -1.37 -2.59 2.67
C GLU A 213 -2.74 -3.07 2.21
N ILE A 214 -3.78 -2.37 2.65
CA ILE A 214 -5.16 -2.75 2.36
C ILE A 214 -5.62 -1.93 1.14
N MET A 215 -6.07 -2.61 0.09
CA MET A 215 -6.70 -1.99 -1.08
C MET A 215 -7.86 -1.08 -0.65
N PRO A 216 -8.31 -0.11 -1.47
CA PRO A 216 -9.14 0.99 -1.01
C PRO A 216 -10.36 0.56 -0.20
N LEU A 217 -10.50 1.11 1.01
CA LEU A 217 -11.60 0.86 1.94
C LEU A 217 -12.65 1.97 1.96
N SER A 218 -12.46 3.07 1.24
CA SER A 218 -13.51 4.09 1.08
C SER A 218 -14.77 3.46 0.49
N GLU A 219 -15.96 3.88 0.95
CA GLU A 219 -17.22 3.31 0.44
C GLU A 219 -17.34 3.51 -1.07
N HIS A 220 -17.75 2.47 -1.76
CA HIS A 220 -17.85 2.41 -3.22
C HIS A 220 -19.04 1.55 -3.67
N PRO A 221 -19.73 1.91 -4.78
CA PRO A 221 -20.94 1.21 -5.20
C PRO A 221 -20.67 -0.13 -5.87
N LEU A 222 -19.53 -0.28 -6.57
CA LEU A 222 -19.22 -1.42 -7.42
C LEU A 222 -18.07 -2.26 -6.87
N ASP A 223 -18.31 -3.53 -6.53
CA ASP A 223 -17.27 -4.46 -6.07
C ASP A 223 -16.14 -4.63 -7.09
N GLY A 224 -16.48 -4.65 -8.38
CA GLY A 224 -15.52 -4.79 -9.47
C GLY A 224 -14.59 -3.59 -9.67
N SER A 225 -14.80 -2.49 -8.96
CA SER A 225 -13.85 -1.38 -8.91
C SER A 225 -12.75 -1.59 -7.88
N TRP A 226 -12.84 -2.64 -7.04
CA TRP A 226 -11.91 -2.95 -5.96
C TRP A 226 -11.71 -1.82 -4.94
N GLY A 227 -12.63 -0.85 -4.93
CA GLY A 227 -12.59 0.35 -4.11
C GLY A 227 -12.02 1.59 -4.81
N TYR A 228 -11.45 1.48 -6.01
CA TYR A 228 -10.87 2.63 -6.73
C TYR A 228 -11.90 3.61 -7.31
N GLN A 229 -13.19 3.26 -7.29
CA GLN A 229 -14.29 4.18 -7.65
C GLN A 229 -15.04 4.61 -6.38
N SER A 230 -14.38 5.37 -5.53
CA SER A 230 -14.91 5.80 -4.23
C SER A 230 -16.07 6.78 -4.37
N VAL A 231 -17.03 6.68 -3.42
CA VAL A 231 -18.17 7.60 -3.26
C VAL A 231 -18.20 8.24 -1.88
N GLY A 232 -17.75 7.53 -0.85
CA GLY A 232 -17.74 7.98 0.55
C GLY A 232 -16.33 8.00 1.13
N TYR A 233 -15.64 9.13 1.03
CA TYR A 233 -14.23 9.26 1.42
C TYR A 233 -13.98 9.13 2.92
N TYR A 234 -14.94 9.52 3.76
CA TYR A 234 -14.85 9.43 5.22
C TYR A 234 -15.51 8.17 5.79
N SER A 235 -16.18 7.39 4.93
CA SER A 235 -16.85 6.15 5.30
C SER A 235 -16.00 4.94 4.90
N MET A 236 -15.53 4.19 5.90
CA MET A 236 -14.98 2.86 5.62
C MET A 236 -16.11 1.95 5.13
N THR A 237 -15.85 1.19 4.09
CA THR A 237 -16.88 0.39 3.43
C THR A 237 -17.64 -0.53 4.40
N SER A 238 -18.96 -0.51 4.30
CA SER A 238 -19.87 -1.34 5.11
C SER A 238 -19.78 -2.83 4.83
N ARG A 239 -19.09 -3.23 3.76
CA ARG A 239 -18.90 -4.63 3.38
C ARG A 239 -18.33 -5.49 4.50
N TYR A 240 -17.42 -4.91 5.28
CA TYR A 240 -16.68 -5.63 6.33
C TYR A 240 -17.10 -5.22 7.74
N GLY A 241 -18.15 -4.42 7.89
CA GLY A 241 -18.68 -4.03 9.18
C GLY A 241 -18.80 -2.52 9.38
N ASP A 242 -18.73 -2.11 10.62
CA ASP A 242 -18.82 -0.71 11.02
C ASP A 242 -17.43 -0.10 11.32
N PRO A 243 -17.34 1.22 11.49
CA PRO A 243 -16.07 1.90 11.79
C PRO A 243 -15.34 1.41 13.03
N GLU A 244 -16.04 0.97 14.08
CA GLU A 244 -15.41 0.42 15.29
C GLU A 244 -14.72 -0.91 15.00
N GLY A 245 -15.27 -1.72 14.09
CA GLY A 245 -14.63 -2.95 13.62
C GLY A 245 -13.29 -2.67 12.93
N PHE A 246 -13.21 -1.61 12.15
CA PHE A 246 -11.93 -1.23 11.53
C PHE A 246 -10.91 -0.71 12.56
N LYS A 247 -11.35 0.12 13.54
CA LYS A 247 -10.48 0.51 14.67
C LYS A 247 -9.96 -0.71 15.42
N TYR A 248 -10.81 -1.72 15.66
CA TYR A 248 -10.40 -2.97 16.29
C TYR A 248 -9.29 -3.67 15.49
N LEU A 249 -9.46 -3.81 14.18
CA LEU A 249 -8.46 -4.43 13.31
C LEU A 249 -7.11 -3.71 13.44
N VAL A 250 -7.08 -2.39 13.27
CA VAL A 250 -5.84 -1.59 13.37
C VAL A 250 -5.19 -1.76 14.75
N ASN A 251 -5.98 -1.65 15.83
CA ASN A 251 -5.49 -1.81 17.20
C ASN A 251 -4.81 -3.17 17.42
N GLU A 252 -5.44 -4.27 16.98
CA GLU A 252 -4.86 -5.61 17.14
C GLU A 252 -3.58 -5.81 16.31
N PHE A 253 -3.54 -5.26 15.08
CA PHE A 253 -2.32 -5.28 14.26
C PHE A 253 -1.19 -4.52 14.93
N HIS A 254 -1.45 -3.33 15.48
CA HIS A 254 -0.47 -2.54 16.21
C HIS A 254 0.03 -3.24 17.48
N LYS A 255 -0.85 -3.86 18.26
CA LYS A 255 -0.47 -4.67 19.44
C LYS A 255 0.49 -5.79 19.08
N ALA A 256 0.31 -6.37 17.89
CA ALA A 256 1.17 -7.43 17.37
C ALA A 256 2.46 -6.91 16.71
N GLY A 257 2.63 -5.60 16.56
CA GLY A 257 3.80 -4.98 15.96
C GLY A 257 3.79 -4.97 14.44
N ILE A 258 2.61 -4.95 13.83
CA ILE A 258 2.38 -4.87 12.38
C ILE A 258 1.75 -3.53 12.03
N GLY A 259 2.33 -2.81 11.05
CA GLY A 259 1.79 -1.55 10.55
C GLY A 259 0.65 -1.75 9.55
N VAL A 260 -0.22 -0.75 9.46
CA VAL A 260 -1.37 -0.74 8.56
C VAL A 260 -1.28 0.45 7.60
N ILE A 261 -1.20 0.15 6.30
CA ILE A 261 -1.20 1.12 5.20
C ILE A 261 -2.54 1.01 4.48
N LEU A 262 -3.13 2.14 4.10
CA LEU A 262 -4.32 2.17 3.26
C LEU A 262 -3.99 2.66 1.85
N ASP A 263 -4.54 1.99 0.87
CA ASP A 263 -4.59 2.51 -0.49
C ASP A 263 -5.67 3.59 -0.60
N TRP A 264 -5.35 4.73 -1.19
CA TRP A 264 -6.15 5.95 -1.18
C TRP A 264 -6.16 6.61 -2.55
N VAL A 265 -7.34 7.05 -2.99
CA VAL A 265 -7.61 7.53 -4.35
C VAL A 265 -7.83 9.05 -4.35
N PRO A 266 -6.79 9.90 -4.37
CA PRO A 266 -6.92 11.35 -4.31
C PRO A 266 -7.25 12.04 -5.63
N GLY A 267 -7.08 11.35 -6.76
CA GLY A 267 -7.18 11.96 -8.09
C GLY A 267 -8.58 12.01 -8.66
N HIS A 268 -9.39 11.01 -8.38
CA HIS A 268 -10.69 10.83 -9.03
C HIS A 268 -11.72 10.16 -8.12
N PHE A 269 -13.01 10.22 -8.51
CA PHE A 269 -14.13 9.61 -7.80
C PHE A 269 -15.19 9.09 -8.79
N CYS A 270 -16.08 8.22 -8.31
CA CYS A 270 -17.13 7.64 -9.17
C CYS A 270 -18.20 8.67 -9.56
N LYS A 271 -18.86 8.41 -10.71
CA LYS A 271 -19.90 9.31 -11.27
C LYS A 271 -21.31 8.96 -10.82
N ASP A 272 -21.49 8.10 -9.85
CA ASP A 272 -22.81 7.71 -9.35
C ASP A 272 -23.60 8.92 -8.85
N ALA A 273 -24.89 8.96 -9.18
CA ALA A 273 -25.74 10.13 -8.99
C ALA A 273 -25.89 10.57 -7.53
N HIS A 274 -25.76 9.62 -6.59
CA HIS A 274 -25.83 9.89 -5.15
C HIS A 274 -24.51 10.42 -4.55
N GLY A 275 -23.38 10.33 -5.30
CA GLY A 275 -22.06 10.76 -4.89
C GLY A 275 -21.77 12.23 -5.17
N LEU A 276 -20.47 12.53 -5.36
CA LEU A 276 -19.95 13.90 -5.43
C LEU A 276 -20.23 14.62 -6.75
N LEU A 277 -20.41 13.91 -7.86
CA LEU A 277 -20.57 14.50 -9.18
C LEU A 277 -21.73 15.49 -9.21
N LYS A 278 -21.47 16.71 -9.64
CA LYS A 278 -22.45 17.84 -9.70
C LYS A 278 -23.27 17.95 -8.40
N PHE A 279 -22.56 17.97 -7.28
CA PHE A 279 -23.14 17.77 -5.95
C PHE A 279 -24.31 18.71 -5.65
N ASP A 280 -24.17 19.98 -5.97
CA ASP A 280 -25.21 21.01 -5.79
C ASP A 280 -25.88 21.44 -7.10
N GLY A 281 -25.74 20.63 -8.15
CA GLY A 281 -26.19 20.91 -9.51
C GLY A 281 -25.15 21.64 -10.37
N THR A 282 -23.94 21.87 -9.81
CA THR A 282 -22.79 22.44 -10.51
C THR A 282 -21.54 21.55 -10.29
N PRO A 283 -20.50 21.67 -11.12
CA PRO A 283 -19.19 21.06 -10.84
C PRO A 283 -18.62 21.68 -9.55
N LEU A 284 -18.81 20.99 -8.41
CA LEU A 284 -18.39 21.48 -7.10
C LEU A 284 -17.07 20.83 -6.65
N TYR A 285 -16.97 19.52 -6.79
CA TYR A 285 -15.78 18.73 -6.46
C TYR A 285 -14.92 18.46 -7.68
N GLU A 286 -15.52 18.33 -8.86
CA GLU A 286 -14.84 18.13 -10.14
C GLU A 286 -14.47 19.46 -10.82
N TYR A 287 -13.56 19.39 -11.79
CA TYR A 287 -13.24 20.56 -12.62
C TYR A 287 -14.47 21.04 -13.40
N PRO A 288 -14.65 22.37 -13.57
CA PRO A 288 -15.73 22.91 -14.40
C PRO A 288 -15.51 22.71 -15.90
N ASP A 289 -14.27 22.51 -16.30
CA ASP A 289 -13.88 22.21 -17.69
C ASP A 289 -14.13 20.74 -17.99
N GLU A 290 -14.87 20.46 -19.06
CA GLU A 290 -15.32 19.12 -19.44
C GLU A 290 -14.12 18.18 -19.73
N TRP A 291 -13.03 18.70 -20.30
CA TRP A 291 -11.85 17.91 -20.66
C TRP A 291 -11.00 17.52 -19.42
N ARG A 292 -11.01 18.36 -18.39
CA ARG A 292 -10.31 18.09 -17.13
C ARG A 292 -11.18 17.33 -16.14
N SER A 293 -12.52 17.43 -16.23
CA SER A 293 -13.45 16.90 -15.24
C SER A 293 -13.62 15.38 -15.29
N GLU A 294 -13.28 14.73 -16.39
CA GLU A 294 -13.58 13.31 -16.60
C GLU A 294 -12.33 12.52 -17.01
N ASN A 295 -12.11 11.39 -16.36
CA ASN A 295 -11.23 10.34 -16.87
C ASN A 295 -12.06 9.32 -17.66
N LYS A 296 -12.07 9.45 -18.98
CA LYS A 296 -12.87 8.59 -19.86
C LYS A 296 -12.42 7.13 -19.84
N GLY A 297 -11.12 6.89 -19.67
CA GLY A 297 -10.55 5.54 -19.61
C GLY A 297 -11.05 4.73 -18.42
N TRP A 298 -11.28 5.39 -17.28
CA TRP A 298 -11.78 4.75 -16.07
C TRP A 298 -13.26 5.01 -15.80
N GLY A 299 -13.90 5.91 -16.57
CA GLY A 299 -15.30 6.28 -16.37
C GLY A 299 -15.53 7.08 -15.08
N THR A 300 -14.52 7.76 -14.53
CA THR A 300 -14.54 8.52 -13.29
C THR A 300 -14.53 10.02 -13.52
N ALA A 301 -14.82 10.80 -12.48
CA ALA A 301 -14.64 12.24 -12.46
C ALA A 301 -13.35 12.61 -11.71
N ASN A 302 -12.62 13.63 -12.21
CA ASN A 302 -11.39 14.12 -11.59
C ASN A 302 -11.68 15.22 -10.59
N PHE A 303 -11.07 15.17 -9.41
CA PHE A 303 -11.14 16.25 -8.42
C PHE A 303 -10.53 17.55 -8.95
N ASN A 304 -11.20 18.66 -8.70
CA ASN A 304 -10.68 19.99 -8.98
C ASN A 304 -9.62 20.39 -7.95
N LEU A 305 -8.39 19.94 -8.16
CA LEU A 305 -7.27 20.22 -7.27
C LEU A 305 -6.78 21.68 -7.32
N ALA A 306 -7.41 22.55 -8.14
CA ALA A 306 -7.24 24.00 -8.09
C ALA A 306 -8.14 24.66 -7.03
N SER A 307 -9.24 23.99 -6.58
CA SER A 307 -10.13 24.52 -5.55
C SER A 307 -9.54 24.36 -4.15
N PRO A 308 -9.46 25.48 -3.37
CA PRO A 308 -9.05 25.41 -1.97
C PRO A 308 -9.91 24.47 -1.12
N GLU A 309 -11.21 24.45 -1.37
CA GLU A 309 -12.17 23.62 -0.64
C GLU A 309 -12.00 22.14 -0.92
N VAL A 310 -11.75 21.78 -2.19
CA VAL A 310 -11.49 20.39 -2.58
C VAL A 310 -10.16 19.91 -1.99
N ARG A 311 -9.12 20.76 -1.99
CA ARG A 311 -7.87 20.44 -1.30
C ARG A 311 -8.08 20.25 0.20
N SER A 312 -8.83 21.15 0.86
CA SER A 312 -9.17 20.99 2.28
C SER A 312 -9.92 19.69 2.55
N PHE A 313 -10.88 19.32 1.69
CA PHE A 313 -11.62 18.07 1.76
C PHE A 313 -10.69 16.84 1.72
N LEU A 314 -9.81 16.79 0.73
CA LEU A 314 -8.90 15.63 0.55
C LEU A 314 -7.79 15.57 1.61
N ILE A 315 -7.19 16.72 1.98
CA ILE A 315 -6.17 16.74 3.03
C ILE A 315 -6.79 16.39 4.39
N SER A 316 -8.00 16.91 4.68
CA SER A 316 -8.74 16.53 5.90
C SER A 316 -9.07 15.03 5.90
N ASN A 317 -9.36 14.44 4.74
CA ASN A 317 -9.60 13.01 4.65
C ASN A 317 -8.34 12.20 4.95
N ALA A 318 -7.19 12.56 4.38
CA ALA A 318 -5.94 11.92 4.73
C ALA A 318 -5.63 12.04 6.24
N VAL A 319 -5.76 13.26 6.81
CA VAL A 319 -5.58 13.49 8.26
C VAL A 319 -6.56 12.65 9.09
N PHE A 320 -7.82 12.55 8.66
CA PHE A 320 -8.85 11.72 9.32
C PHE A 320 -8.44 10.25 9.44
N LEU A 321 -7.86 9.68 8.39
CA LEU A 321 -7.42 8.28 8.41
C LEU A 321 -6.34 8.05 9.47
N PHE A 322 -5.38 8.96 9.60
CA PHE A 322 -4.35 8.88 10.64
C PHE A 322 -4.88 9.23 12.04
N ASP A 323 -5.74 10.25 12.16
CA ASP A 323 -6.20 10.78 13.44
C ASP A 323 -7.26 9.87 14.11
N ILE A 324 -8.18 9.32 13.33
CA ILE A 324 -9.33 8.54 13.83
C ILE A 324 -9.08 7.03 13.78
N TYR A 325 -8.33 6.56 12.76
CA TYR A 325 -8.08 5.13 12.58
C TYR A 325 -6.65 4.71 12.89
N HIS A 326 -5.76 5.66 13.27
CA HIS A 326 -4.37 5.40 13.64
C HIS A 326 -3.55 4.68 12.58
N ILE A 327 -3.91 4.74 11.29
CA ILE A 327 -3.13 4.08 10.24
C ILE A 327 -1.67 4.56 10.23
N ASP A 328 -0.77 3.76 9.65
CA ASP A 328 0.66 4.06 9.58
C ASP A 328 1.08 4.69 8.27
N GLY A 329 0.29 4.52 7.24
CA GLY A 329 0.63 5.05 5.94
C GLY A 329 -0.53 5.10 4.95
N ILE A 330 -0.28 5.84 3.88
CA ILE A 330 -1.15 5.95 2.71
C ILE A 330 -0.32 5.62 1.46
N ARG A 331 -0.83 4.74 0.62
CA ARG A 331 -0.41 4.63 -0.78
C ARG A 331 -1.36 5.47 -1.62
N ALA A 332 -0.85 6.53 -2.26
CA ALA A 332 -1.62 7.38 -3.16
C ALA A 332 -1.67 6.76 -4.56
N ASP A 333 -2.89 6.45 -4.98
CA ASP A 333 -3.20 5.86 -6.28
C ASP A 333 -2.96 6.84 -7.43
N ALA A 334 -2.44 6.33 -8.55
CA ALA A 334 -2.36 6.99 -9.84
C ALA A 334 -1.76 8.42 -9.81
N VAL A 335 -0.68 8.63 -9.06
CA VAL A 335 -0.03 9.94 -8.93
C VAL A 335 0.40 10.48 -10.30
N SER A 336 0.82 9.64 -11.24
CA SER A 336 1.12 10.03 -12.63
C SER A 336 -0.04 10.75 -13.32
N ASN A 337 -1.28 10.29 -13.08
CA ASN A 337 -2.48 10.90 -13.65
C ASN A 337 -2.86 12.22 -12.94
N ILE A 338 -2.33 12.45 -11.75
CA ILE A 338 -2.56 13.67 -10.98
C ILE A 338 -1.59 14.78 -11.44
N ILE A 339 -0.31 14.45 -11.63
CA ILE A 339 0.73 15.44 -11.92
C ILE A 339 0.80 15.84 -13.39
N TYR A 340 0.16 15.11 -14.30
CA TYR A 340 0.11 15.42 -15.74
C TYR A 340 -1.32 15.61 -16.22
N LEU A 341 -1.53 16.61 -17.07
CA LEU A 341 -2.84 16.97 -17.61
C LEU A 341 -3.45 15.91 -18.54
N GLU A 342 -2.62 15.13 -19.23
CA GLU A 342 -3.05 14.19 -20.26
C GLU A 342 -2.61 12.75 -20.03
N TYR A 343 -1.90 12.45 -18.94
CA TYR A 343 -1.36 11.10 -18.71
C TYR A 343 -2.47 10.06 -18.59
N GLY A 344 -2.33 8.97 -19.34
CA GLY A 344 -3.33 7.89 -19.36
C GLY A 344 -4.66 8.24 -20.06
N GLN A 345 -4.77 9.41 -20.67
CA GLN A 345 -5.99 9.89 -21.34
C GLN A 345 -5.73 10.15 -22.84
N PRO A 346 -5.66 9.11 -23.69
CA PRO A 346 -5.26 9.26 -25.09
C PRO A 346 -6.23 10.10 -25.94
N GLU A 347 -7.45 10.32 -25.45
CA GLU A 347 -8.47 11.14 -26.11
C GLU A 347 -8.35 12.63 -25.80
N VAL A 348 -7.64 12.98 -24.72
CA VAL A 348 -7.36 14.36 -24.34
C VAL A 348 -6.03 14.75 -24.92
N ARG A 349 -6.01 15.78 -25.76
CA ARG A 349 -4.77 16.24 -26.38
C ARG A 349 -4.71 17.77 -26.41
N GLY A 350 -3.53 18.29 -26.14
CA GLY A 350 -3.24 19.72 -26.26
C GLY A 350 -3.59 20.53 -25.02
N LEU A 351 -3.90 19.90 -23.88
CA LEU A 351 -3.98 20.60 -22.62
C LEU A 351 -2.59 21.08 -22.20
N LYS A 352 -2.49 22.35 -21.86
CA LYS A 352 -1.24 22.97 -21.39
C LYS A 352 -1.52 23.77 -20.13
N ASN A 353 -0.57 23.76 -19.23
CA ASN A 353 -0.58 24.66 -18.09
C ASN A 353 -0.27 26.11 -18.51
N LYS A 354 -0.38 27.05 -17.59
CA LYS A 354 -0.16 28.49 -17.84
C LYS A 354 1.26 28.84 -18.33
N TYR A 355 2.21 27.93 -18.28
CA TYR A 355 3.58 28.09 -18.78
C TYR A 355 3.83 27.32 -20.08
N GLY A 356 2.82 26.60 -20.61
CA GLY A 356 2.91 25.81 -21.84
C GLY A 356 3.41 24.38 -21.64
N GLY A 357 3.60 23.91 -20.41
CA GLY A 357 3.98 22.54 -20.07
C GLY A 357 2.78 21.59 -19.96
N ASP A 358 3.07 20.30 -19.77
CA ASP A 358 2.09 19.21 -19.65
C ASP A 358 1.71 18.92 -18.19
N GLU A 359 2.37 19.56 -17.23
CA GLU A 359 2.19 19.31 -15.81
C GLU A 359 0.93 20.01 -15.27
N ASP A 360 0.20 19.34 -14.39
CA ASP A 360 -0.87 19.97 -13.58
C ASP A 360 -0.25 20.64 -12.35
N ILE A 361 0.03 21.93 -12.46
CA ILE A 361 0.73 22.69 -11.42
C ILE A 361 -0.07 22.73 -10.12
N GLU A 362 -1.38 22.92 -10.23
CA GLU A 362 -2.28 22.98 -9.10
C GLU A 362 -2.32 21.65 -8.34
N ALA A 363 -2.30 20.55 -9.07
CA ALA A 363 -2.26 19.21 -8.49
C ALA A 363 -0.91 18.88 -7.85
N ILE A 364 0.21 19.32 -8.45
CA ILE A 364 1.54 19.22 -7.86
C ILE A 364 1.62 19.96 -6.52
N GLU A 365 1.10 21.18 -6.46
CA GLU A 365 1.05 21.96 -5.22
C GLU A 365 0.16 21.30 -4.16
N PHE A 366 -0.95 20.67 -4.56
CA PHE A 366 -1.78 19.87 -3.67
C PHE A 366 -0.99 18.70 -3.04
N LEU A 367 -0.25 17.92 -3.85
CA LEU A 367 0.51 16.77 -3.36
C LEU A 367 1.63 17.20 -2.38
N LYS A 368 2.32 18.30 -2.68
CA LYS A 368 3.31 18.89 -1.77
C LYS A 368 2.68 19.28 -0.44
N LEU A 369 1.59 20.03 -0.48
CA LEU A 369 0.87 20.46 0.72
C LEU A 369 0.34 19.28 1.52
N LEU A 370 -0.25 18.27 0.87
CA LEU A 370 -0.71 17.05 1.51
C LEU A 370 0.41 16.39 2.33
N ASN A 371 1.56 16.16 1.72
CA ASN A 371 2.70 15.52 2.38
C ASN A 371 3.24 16.40 3.52
N GLU A 372 3.41 17.69 3.31
CA GLU A 372 3.86 18.62 4.36
C GLU A 372 2.92 18.58 5.59
N ILE A 373 1.61 18.58 5.38
CA ILE A 373 0.65 18.54 6.47
C ILE A 373 0.68 17.21 7.22
N VAL A 374 0.69 16.08 6.50
CA VAL A 374 0.74 14.76 7.13
C VAL A 374 2.02 14.61 7.95
N PHE A 375 3.19 14.93 7.39
CA PHE A 375 4.47 14.86 8.13
C PHE A 375 4.56 15.86 9.29
N SER A 376 3.88 17.00 9.22
CA SER A 376 3.84 17.97 10.32
C SER A 376 3.01 17.49 11.52
N LYS A 377 2.00 16.66 11.27
CA LYS A 377 1.03 16.22 12.29
C LYS A 377 1.36 14.84 12.89
N PHE A 378 1.94 13.96 12.09
CA PHE A 378 2.18 12.57 12.48
C PHE A 378 3.67 12.23 12.41
N LYS A 379 4.13 11.42 13.37
CA LYS A 379 5.55 11.01 13.42
C LYS A 379 5.78 9.81 12.50
N ASN A 380 6.74 9.94 11.60
CA ASN A 380 7.18 8.90 10.67
C ASN A 380 6.04 8.16 9.92
N PRO A 381 5.06 8.88 9.34
CA PRO A 381 4.04 8.23 8.50
C PRO A 381 4.69 7.71 7.22
N LEU A 382 4.10 6.67 6.61
CA LEU A 382 4.48 6.20 5.30
C LEU A 382 3.57 6.85 4.24
N MET A 383 4.15 7.71 3.42
CA MET A 383 3.48 8.33 2.27
C MET A 383 4.09 7.77 1.01
N ILE A 384 3.36 6.91 0.31
CA ILE A 384 3.83 6.10 -0.81
C ILE A 384 3.13 6.56 -2.09
N ALA A 385 3.88 6.83 -3.15
CA ALA A 385 3.31 7.21 -4.44
C ALA A 385 3.29 6.03 -5.40
N GLU A 386 2.15 5.79 -6.05
CA GLU A 386 2.14 5.08 -7.32
C GLU A 386 2.41 6.09 -8.44
N GLU A 387 3.67 6.14 -8.89
CA GLU A 387 4.10 7.04 -9.93
C GLU A 387 5.04 6.29 -10.88
N ALA A 388 4.63 6.16 -12.14
CA ALA A 388 5.28 5.32 -13.14
C ALA A 388 6.15 6.09 -14.14
N THR A 389 6.17 7.43 -14.08
CA THR A 389 6.91 8.25 -15.03
C THR A 389 8.34 8.54 -14.55
N ALA A 390 9.09 9.29 -15.35
CA ALA A 390 10.40 9.79 -14.99
C ALA A 390 10.34 11.13 -14.22
N TRP A 391 9.21 11.45 -13.56
CA TRP A 391 9.10 12.66 -12.74
C TRP A 391 10.17 12.67 -11.64
N PRO A 392 10.99 13.73 -11.55
CA PRO A 392 12.09 13.75 -10.59
C PRO A 392 11.63 14.11 -9.18
N LEU A 393 12.39 13.67 -8.19
CA LEU A 393 12.26 14.07 -6.78
C LEU A 393 10.88 13.75 -6.16
N VAL A 394 10.21 12.68 -6.62
CA VAL A 394 8.93 12.23 -6.01
C VAL A 394 9.10 12.01 -4.52
N THR A 395 10.22 11.39 -4.13
CA THR A 395 10.52 11.01 -2.74
C THR A 395 11.46 11.96 -2.02
N LYS A 396 11.56 13.20 -2.49
CA LYS A 396 12.32 14.24 -1.80
C LYS A 396 11.37 15.27 -1.20
N PRO A 397 11.78 15.93 -0.10
CA PRO A 397 10.96 16.95 0.56
C PRO A 397 10.57 18.11 -0.37
N ALA A 398 9.39 18.70 -0.13
CA ALA A 398 8.88 19.80 -0.95
C ALA A 398 9.81 21.02 -0.98
N TYR A 399 10.49 21.33 0.13
CA TYR A 399 11.42 22.47 0.22
C TYR A 399 12.68 22.36 -0.68
N VAL A 400 13.01 21.15 -1.18
CA VAL A 400 14.05 20.94 -2.20
C VAL A 400 13.46 20.73 -3.60
N GLY A 401 12.16 20.98 -3.79
CA GLY A 401 11.46 20.85 -5.05
C GLY A 401 10.74 19.52 -5.28
N GLY A 402 10.82 18.59 -4.33
CA GLY A 402 10.17 17.28 -4.43
C GLY A 402 8.67 17.30 -4.20
N LEU A 403 8.00 16.15 -4.40
CA LEU A 403 6.57 15.99 -4.11
C LEU A 403 6.31 15.68 -2.62
N GLY A 404 7.34 15.30 -1.85
CA GLY A 404 7.24 15.08 -0.42
C GLY A 404 6.86 13.68 0.02
N PHE A 405 6.63 12.72 -0.87
CA PHE A 405 6.48 11.32 -0.49
C PHE A 405 7.76 10.77 0.11
N ASN A 406 7.69 9.75 0.96
CA ASN A 406 8.91 9.09 1.43
C ASN A 406 9.24 7.81 0.65
N TYR A 407 8.29 7.26 -0.09
CA TYR A 407 8.51 6.14 -0.99
C TYR A 407 7.71 6.28 -2.29
N LYS A 408 8.15 5.55 -3.33
CA LYS A 408 7.35 5.27 -4.53
C LYS A 408 7.53 3.82 -4.97
N TRP A 409 6.54 3.27 -5.66
CA TRP A 409 6.65 1.96 -6.29
C TRP A 409 7.66 1.98 -7.43
N ASN A 410 8.49 0.93 -7.54
CA ASN A 410 9.42 0.77 -8.66
C ASN A 410 8.77 0.00 -9.81
N MET A 411 7.89 0.66 -10.54
CA MET A 411 7.18 0.05 -11.66
C MET A 411 8.10 -0.27 -12.84
N GLY A 412 9.20 0.47 -13.02
CA GLY A 412 10.20 0.19 -14.04
C GLY A 412 10.90 -1.16 -13.81
N TRP A 413 11.40 -1.39 -12.58
CA TRP A 413 11.96 -2.68 -12.19
C TRP A 413 10.94 -3.82 -12.35
N MET A 414 9.73 -3.61 -11.90
CA MET A 414 8.65 -4.60 -11.97
C MET A 414 8.38 -5.01 -13.41
N ASN A 415 8.16 -4.05 -14.31
CA ASN A 415 7.90 -4.31 -15.73
C ASN A 415 9.06 -5.05 -16.42
N ASP A 416 10.30 -4.59 -16.20
CA ASP A 416 11.49 -5.20 -16.79
C ASP A 416 11.67 -6.65 -16.31
N MET A 417 11.52 -6.88 -15.01
CA MET A 417 11.70 -8.21 -14.43
C MET A 417 10.59 -9.18 -14.85
N LEU A 418 9.33 -8.78 -14.84
CA LEU A 418 8.24 -9.64 -15.28
C LEU A 418 8.39 -10.01 -16.75
N LYS A 419 8.72 -9.04 -17.62
CA LYS A 419 9.04 -9.30 -19.02
C LYS A 419 10.19 -10.28 -19.20
N TYR A 420 11.27 -10.15 -18.39
CA TYR A 420 12.42 -11.06 -18.44
C TYR A 420 12.05 -12.47 -17.98
N MET A 421 11.24 -12.60 -16.94
CA MET A 421 10.83 -13.89 -16.40
C MET A 421 9.86 -14.66 -17.30
N GLU A 422 9.06 -13.96 -18.10
CA GLU A 422 8.16 -14.56 -19.11
C GLU A 422 8.93 -15.15 -20.30
N MET A 423 10.18 -14.72 -20.55
CA MET A 423 10.96 -15.19 -21.68
C MET A 423 11.45 -16.61 -21.48
N ASP A 424 11.49 -17.38 -22.59
CA ASP A 424 12.25 -18.62 -22.65
C ASP A 424 13.73 -18.33 -22.24
N PRO A 425 14.29 -19.07 -21.29
CA PRO A 425 15.68 -18.88 -20.82
C PRO A 425 16.73 -18.83 -21.93
N ILE A 426 16.50 -19.49 -23.08
CA ILE A 426 17.43 -19.42 -24.22
C ILE A 426 17.60 -18.02 -24.81
N TYR A 427 16.58 -17.16 -24.65
CA TYR A 427 16.62 -15.78 -25.15
C TYR A 427 17.07 -14.78 -24.11
N ARG A 428 17.15 -15.15 -22.80
CA ARG A 428 17.50 -14.25 -21.69
C ARG A 428 18.86 -13.61 -21.87
N GLN A 429 19.81 -14.31 -22.50
CA GLN A 429 21.14 -13.77 -22.81
C GLN A 429 21.10 -12.49 -23.69
N TYR A 430 20.08 -12.32 -24.54
CA TYR A 430 19.94 -11.16 -25.40
C TYR A 430 19.20 -9.99 -24.73
N HIS A 431 18.67 -10.23 -23.55
CA HIS A 431 17.86 -9.28 -22.78
C HIS A 431 18.38 -9.09 -21.34
N HIS A 432 19.63 -9.40 -21.11
CA HIS A 432 20.28 -9.32 -19.79
C HIS A 432 20.20 -7.92 -19.17
N ASN A 433 20.12 -6.88 -20.00
CA ASN A 433 19.91 -5.51 -19.57
C ASN A 433 18.60 -5.31 -18.76
N LEU A 434 17.56 -6.11 -18.96
CA LEU A 434 16.32 -6.02 -18.17
C LEU A 434 16.54 -6.33 -16.68
N VAL A 435 17.56 -7.17 -16.37
CA VAL A 435 17.92 -7.48 -14.98
C VAL A 435 18.83 -6.41 -14.38
N THR A 436 19.69 -5.79 -15.19
CA THR A 436 20.75 -4.91 -14.69
C THR A 436 20.39 -3.43 -14.75
N PHE A 437 19.49 -3.03 -15.63
CA PHE A 437 19.18 -1.61 -15.89
C PHE A 437 18.61 -0.89 -14.67
N SER A 438 17.78 -1.55 -13.89
CA SER A 438 17.16 -0.94 -12.70
C SER A 438 18.19 -0.42 -11.69
N LEU A 439 19.39 -1.03 -11.61
CA LEU A 439 20.46 -0.58 -10.74
C LEU A 439 21.09 0.76 -11.17
N MET A 440 20.84 1.20 -12.40
CA MET A 440 21.28 2.53 -12.86
C MET A 440 20.49 3.67 -12.20
N TYR A 441 19.26 3.40 -11.73
CA TYR A 441 18.39 4.43 -11.15
C TYR A 441 17.84 4.08 -9.76
N CYS A 442 18.10 2.88 -9.22
CA CYS A 442 17.49 2.41 -7.97
C CYS A 442 17.79 3.29 -6.74
N PHE A 443 18.73 4.22 -6.83
CA PHE A 443 19.07 5.20 -5.79
C PHE A 443 18.64 6.64 -6.13
N SER A 444 17.95 6.86 -7.27
CA SER A 444 17.41 8.18 -7.63
C SER A 444 16.23 8.57 -6.76
N GLU A 445 15.45 7.59 -6.34
CA GLU A 445 14.29 7.72 -5.47
C GLU A 445 14.34 6.64 -4.36
N ASN A 446 13.46 6.74 -3.38
CA ASN A 446 13.31 5.72 -2.35
C ASN A 446 12.24 4.73 -2.83
N TYR A 447 12.67 3.55 -3.29
CA TYR A 447 11.79 2.62 -3.96
C TYR A 447 11.23 1.52 -3.05
N ILE A 448 9.97 1.12 -3.36
CA ILE A 448 9.39 -0.16 -2.96
C ILE A 448 9.30 -1.02 -4.22
N LEU A 449 9.88 -2.22 -4.19
CA LEU A 449 9.74 -3.21 -5.25
C LEU A 449 8.36 -3.84 -5.12
N SER A 450 7.47 -3.49 -6.03
CA SER A 450 6.04 -3.87 -5.95
C SER A 450 5.69 -4.97 -6.94
N LEU A 451 5.26 -6.12 -6.42
CA LEU A 451 4.50 -7.12 -7.17
C LEU A 451 3.05 -6.99 -6.73
N SER A 452 2.34 -5.99 -7.26
CA SER A 452 1.02 -5.55 -6.81
C SER A 452 -0.14 -6.30 -7.47
N HIS A 453 -1.35 -5.98 -7.03
CA HIS A 453 -2.61 -6.50 -7.59
C HIS A 453 -2.76 -6.26 -9.09
N ASP A 454 -2.31 -5.12 -9.60
CA ASP A 454 -2.42 -4.76 -11.01
C ASP A 454 -1.71 -5.73 -11.96
N GLU A 455 -0.70 -6.43 -11.46
CA GLU A 455 0.09 -7.36 -12.27
C GLU A 455 -0.53 -8.74 -12.41
N VAL A 456 -1.61 -9.02 -11.70
CA VAL A 456 -2.21 -10.37 -11.64
C VAL A 456 -3.69 -10.39 -12.05
N VAL A 457 -4.10 -9.43 -12.90
CA VAL A 457 -5.48 -9.24 -13.38
C VAL A 457 -5.54 -8.96 -14.88
N HIS A 458 -6.73 -8.94 -15.45
CA HIS A 458 -7.01 -8.51 -16.82
C HIS A 458 -6.22 -9.22 -17.91
N GLY A 459 -6.03 -10.54 -17.78
CA GLY A 459 -5.32 -11.36 -18.76
C GLY A 459 -3.79 -11.29 -18.64
N LYS A 460 -3.27 -10.67 -17.56
CA LYS A 460 -1.85 -10.59 -17.27
C LYS A 460 -1.26 -11.86 -16.64
N LYS A 461 -2.06 -12.86 -16.28
CA LYS A 461 -1.71 -14.09 -15.52
C LYS A 461 -1.31 -13.81 -14.06
N SER A 462 -1.26 -14.84 -13.22
CA SER A 462 -0.64 -14.76 -11.90
C SER A 462 0.88 -14.64 -11.99
N ILE A 463 1.55 -14.25 -10.90
CA ILE A 463 3.02 -14.17 -10.88
C ILE A 463 3.64 -15.54 -11.18
N LEU A 464 3.11 -16.64 -10.62
CA LEU A 464 3.58 -17.99 -10.93
C LEU A 464 3.38 -18.34 -12.42
N ASP A 465 2.18 -18.04 -12.97
CA ASP A 465 1.86 -18.43 -14.35
C ASP A 465 2.63 -17.61 -15.40
N LYS A 466 3.12 -16.41 -15.04
CA LYS A 466 4.04 -15.62 -15.87
C LYS A 466 5.39 -16.30 -16.04
N MET A 467 5.83 -17.10 -15.06
CA MET A 467 7.12 -17.78 -15.16
C MET A 467 7.13 -18.75 -16.34
N PHE A 468 8.20 -18.69 -17.15
CA PHE A 468 8.37 -19.57 -18.31
C PHE A 468 8.64 -21.02 -17.89
N GLY A 469 8.23 -21.97 -18.72
CA GLY A 469 8.54 -23.39 -18.57
C GLY A 469 7.36 -24.25 -18.12
N ASN A 470 7.69 -25.48 -17.77
CA ASN A 470 6.74 -26.45 -17.21
C ASN A 470 6.44 -26.14 -15.73
N TYR A 471 5.62 -26.98 -15.11
CA TYR A 471 5.22 -26.78 -13.71
C TYR A 471 6.41 -26.70 -12.73
N GLU A 472 7.44 -27.53 -12.92
CA GLU A 472 8.65 -27.52 -12.09
C GLU A 472 9.46 -26.23 -12.30
N ASP A 473 9.68 -25.86 -13.55
CA ASP A 473 10.42 -24.66 -13.93
C ASP A 473 9.75 -23.37 -13.43
N LYS A 474 8.42 -23.31 -13.47
CA LYS A 474 7.66 -22.17 -12.96
C LYS A 474 7.92 -21.93 -11.45
N PHE A 475 7.86 -22.98 -10.64
CA PHE A 475 8.15 -22.86 -9.20
C PHE A 475 9.62 -22.56 -8.91
N ALA A 476 10.56 -23.15 -9.66
CA ALA A 476 11.96 -22.83 -9.53
C ALA A 476 12.25 -21.37 -9.90
N SER A 477 11.68 -20.91 -11.02
CA SER A 477 11.77 -19.51 -11.47
C SER A 477 11.16 -18.54 -10.45
N LEU A 478 10.00 -18.85 -9.87
CA LEU A 478 9.38 -18.00 -8.85
C LEU A 478 10.25 -17.89 -7.60
N ARG A 479 10.82 -19.00 -7.10
CA ARG A 479 11.75 -18.97 -5.97
C ARG A 479 12.99 -18.12 -6.28
N MET A 480 13.60 -18.34 -7.44
CA MET A 480 14.77 -17.58 -7.89
C MET A 480 14.43 -16.08 -7.99
N PHE A 481 13.32 -15.73 -8.63
CA PHE A 481 12.89 -14.33 -8.82
C PHE A 481 12.64 -13.63 -7.48
N LEU A 482 11.91 -14.25 -6.56
CA LEU A 482 11.68 -13.68 -5.23
C LEU A 482 12.99 -13.53 -4.45
N GLY A 483 13.91 -14.51 -4.54
CA GLY A 483 15.25 -14.41 -3.95
C GLY A 483 16.04 -13.22 -4.50
N TYR A 484 16.03 -13.03 -5.82
CA TYR A 484 16.63 -11.85 -6.47
C TYR A 484 15.97 -10.55 -6.01
N MET A 485 14.64 -10.48 -5.98
CA MET A 485 13.88 -9.30 -5.49
C MET A 485 14.32 -8.90 -4.08
N PHE A 486 14.53 -9.87 -3.18
CA PHE A 486 14.97 -9.58 -1.81
C PHE A 486 16.44 -9.11 -1.75
N GLY A 487 17.26 -9.54 -2.69
CA GLY A 487 18.62 -9.04 -2.85
C GLY A 487 18.71 -7.66 -3.51
N HIS A 488 17.77 -7.27 -4.36
CA HIS A 488 17.76 -5.96 -5.01
C HIS A 488 17.51 -4.83 -4.00
N PRO A 489 18.17 -3.66 -4.09
CA PRO A 489 17.88 -2.50 -3.26
C PRO A 489 16.40 -2.07 -3.33
N GLY A 490 15.86 -1.62 -2.21
CA GLY A 490 14.49 -1.16 -2.05
C GLY A 490 13.66 -2.02 -1.09
N LYS A 491 12.57 -1.45 -0.56
CA LYS A 491 11.62 -2.16 0.31
C LYS A 491 10.79 -3.14 -0.53
N LYS A 492 10.02 -4.01 0.10
CA LYS A 492 9.35 -5.15 -0.56
C LYS A 492 7.84 -5.05 -0.42
N LEU A 493 7.12 -5.33 -1.52
CA LEU A 493 5.67 -5.50 -1.52
C LEU A 493 5.30 -6.70 -2.37
N ASN A 494 4.49 -7.58 -1.80
CA ASN A 494 3.87 -8.70 -2.50
C ASN A 494 2.36 -8.69 -2.32
N PHE A 495 1.64 -8.80 -3.43
CA PHE A 495 0.20 -9.01 -3.39
C PHE A 495 -0.14 -10.42 -2.93
N MET A 496 -1.22 -10.54 -2.14
CA MET A 496 -1.76 -11.79 -1.64
C MET A 496 -1.92 -12.85 -2.74
N GLY A 497 -1.54 -14.09 -2.43
CA GLY A 497 -1.56 -15.22 -3.36
C GLY A 497 -0.22 -15.51 -4.04
N THR A 498 0.70 -14.52 -4.13
CA THR A 498 2.06 -14.75 -4.65
C THR A 498 2.81 -15.76 -3.77
N GLU A 499 2.66 -15.65 -2.46
CA GLU A 499 3.34 -16.48 -1.46
C GLU A 499 2.86 -17.93 -1.39
N ILE A 500 1.69 -18.22 -1.93
CA ILE A 500 1.16 -19.58 -2.06
C ILE A 500 1.29 -20.12 -3.49
N GLY A 501 1.90 -19.33 -4.39
CA GLY A 501 2.02 -19.70 -5.80
C GLY A 501 0.67 -19.87 -6.47
N GLN A 502 -0.28 -18.96 -6.25
CA GLN A 502 -1.59 -19.03 -6.89
C GLN A 502 -1.42 -19.10 -8.41
N PHE A 503 -2.14 -20.03 -9.04
CA PHE A 503 -2.00 -20.28 -10.48
C PHE A 503 -2.95 -19.41 -11.30
N MET A 504 -4.18 -19.25 -10.82
CA MET A 504 -5.18 -18.39 -11.47
C MET A 504 -4.89 -16.91 -11.18
N GLU A 505 -5.24 -16.05 -12.13
CA GLU A 505 -5.31 -14.62 -11.88
C GLU A 505 -6.17 -14.31 -10.66
N TRP A 506 -5.86 -13.22 -9.97
CA TRP A 506 -6.68 -12.76 -8.86
C TRP A 506 -8.11 -12.44 -9.33
N ARG A 507 -9.09 -12.83 -8.52
CA ARG A 507 -10.51 -12.60 -8.72
C ARG A 507 -11.12 -12.01 -7.46
N PHE A 508 -11.60 -10.78 -7.56
CA PHE A 508 -12.18 -10.06 -6.42
C PHE A 508 -13.43 -10.72 -5.83
N TYR A 509 -14.13 -11.53 -6.61
CA TYR A 509 -15.39 -12.19 -6.22
C TYR A 509 -15.23 -13.60 -5.63
N GLU A 510 -14.01 -14.12 -5.56
CA GLU A 510 -13.66 -15.41 -4.98
C GLU A 510 -12.55 -15.24 -3.93
N GLU A 511 -12.43 -16.17 -2.99
CA GLU A 511 -11.25 -16.22 -2.11
C GLU A 511 -10.02 -16.77 -2.82
N LEU A 512 -8.84 -16.52 -2.25
CA LEU A 512 -7.59 -17.12 -2.73
C LEU A 512 -7.69 -18.65 -2.76
N GLU A 513 -6.93 -19.27 -3.66
CA GLU A 513 -6.94 -20.73 -3.85
C GLU A 513 -6.22 -21.47 -2.70
N TRP A 514 -6.63 -21.23 -1.44
CA TRP A 514 -6.04 -21.84 -0.24
C TRP A 514 -5.95 -23.37 -0.30
N LYS A 515 -6.87 -24.01 -1.02
CA LYS A 515 -6.88 -25.46 -1.27
C LYS A 515 -5.62 -25.95 -1.97
N MET A 516 -4.87 -25.06 -2.66
CA MET A 516 -3.64 -25.42 -3.35
C MET A 516 -2.52 -25.80 -2.38
N LEU A 517 -2.56 -25.32 -1.14
CA LEU A 517 -1.56 -25.66 -0.11
C LEU A 517 -1.51 -27.17 0.23
N LYS A 518 -2.49 -27.97 -0.16
CA LYS A 518 -2.42 -29.44 -0.07
C LYS A 518 -1.41 -30.07 -1.05
N TYR A 519 -0.97 -29.32 -2.06
CA TYR A 519 0.02 -29.78 -3.02
C TYR A 519 1.43 -29.35 -2.59
N PRO A 520 2.43 -30.27 -2.62
CA PRO A 520 3.75 -30.03 -2.04
C PRO A 520 4.46 -28.78 -2.54
N LYS A 521 4.33 -28.43 -3.82
CA LYS A 521 5.00 -27.25 -4.39
C LYS A 521 4.42 -25.92 -3.85
N HIS A 522 3.11 -25.87 -3.65
CA HIS A 522 2.44 -24.70 -3.10
C HIS A 522 2.74 -24.53 -1.59
N ASP A 523 2.80 -25.61 -0.84
CA ASP A 523 3.25 -25.57 0.55
C ASP A 523 4.73 -25.17 0.67
N SER A 524 5.54 -25.68 -0.24
CA SER A 524 6.99 -25.39 -0.28
C SER A 524 7.28 -23.92 -0.63
N ILE A 525 6.54 -23.31 -1.57
CA ILE A 525 6.72 -21.88 -1.89
C ILE A 525 6.25 -20.98 -0.73
N LYS A 526 5.19 -21.35 -0.02
CA LYS A 526 4.78 -20.65 1.20
C LYS A 526 5.90 -20.67 2.24
N ARG A 527 6.50 -21.85 2.47
CA ARG A 527 7.66 -22.01 3.38
C ARG A 527 8.85 -21.17 2.92
N TYR A 528 9.15 -21.19 1.63
CA TYR A 528 10.22 -20.41 1.04
C TYR A 528 10.06 -18.92 1.30
N VAL A 529 8.88 -18.34 1.02
CA VAL A 529 8.58 -16.92 1.25
C VAL A 529 8.67 -16.58 2.75
N LYS A 530 8.15 -17.43 3.63
CA LYS A 530 8.28 -17.27 5.08
C LYS A 530 9.74 -17.18 5.52
N ASP A 531 10.59 -18.10 5.06
CA ASP A 531 12.00 -18.14 5.43
C ASP A 531 12.77 -16.95 4.81
N LEU A 532 12.40 -16.53 3.61
CA LEU A 532 12.98 -15.36 2.94
C LEU A 532 12.62 -14.06 3.69
N ASN A 533 11.37 -13.93 4.14
CA ASN A 533 10.92 -12.80 4.98
C ASN A 533 11.65 -12.76 6.33
N ALA A 534 11.90 -13.94 6.93
CA ALA A 534 12.64 -14.04 8.17
C ALA A 534 14.10 -13.61 7.97
N LEU A 535 14.74 -14.06 6.88
CA LEU A 535 16.08 -13.65 6.49
C LEU A 535 16.15 -12.12 6.28
N TYR A 536 15.20 -11.56 5.54
CA TYR A 536 15.15 -10.11 5.27
C TYR A 536 15.12 -9.30 6.56
N LYS A 537 14.27 -9.66 7.52
CA LYS A 537 14.20 -8.97 8.81
C LYS A 537 15.48 -9.11 9.65
N LYS A 538 16.16 -10.24 9.55
CA LYS A 538 17.35 -10.56 10.34
C LYS A 538 18.61 -9.87 9.81
N GLU A 539 18.80 -9.82 8.51
CA GLU A 539 20.06 -9.41 7.89
C GLU A 539 20.03 -7.90 7.56
N ARG A 540 20.75 -7.09 8.35
CA ARG A 540 20.80 -5.62 8.23
C ARG A 540 21.27 -5.15 6.86
N SER A 541 22.16 -5.87 6.23
CA SER A 541 22.67 -5.59 4.89
C SER A 541 21.58 -5.55 3.81
N LEU A 542 20.38 -6.08 4.06
CA LEU A 542 19.28 -6.07 3.11
C LEU A 542 18.38 -4.82 3.17
N TRP A 543 18.51 -4.00 4.22
CA TRP A 543 17.60 -2.86 4.42
C TRP A 543 18.21 -1.61 5.05
N GLU A 544 19.39 -1.67 5.68
CA GLU A 544 19.97 -0.54 6.42
C GLU A 544 20.51 0.55 5.49
N GLN A 545 20.91 0.18 4.27
CA GLN A 545 21.42 1.07 3.23
C GLN A 545 20.72 0.86 1.88
N ASP A 546 19.37 0.76 1.91
CA ASP A 546 18.57 0.48 0.71
C ASP A 546 18.50 1.63 -0.28
N ILE A 547 18.75 2.84 0.16
CA ILE A 547 18.55 4.07 -0.61
C ILE A 547 19.86 4.76 -1.00
N THR A 548 21.00 4.10 -0.78
CA THR A 548 22.32 4.64 -1.07
C THR A 548 23.20 3.65 -1.80
N PHE A 549 24.15 4.16 -2.59
CA PHE A 549 25.09 3.33 -3.36
C PHE A 549 26.00 2.46 -2.50
N GLU A 550 26.26 2.89 -1.26
CA GLU A 550 27.11 2.17 -0.31
C GLU A 550 26.53 0.80 0.05
N GLY A 551 25.21 0.65 -0.03
CA GLY A 551 24.50 -0.61 0.29
C GLY A 551 24.55 -1.68 -0.81
N PHE A 552 25.13 -1.39 -1.98
CA PHE A 552 25.14 -2.31 -3.11
C PHE A 552 26.45 -2.27 -3.89
N LYS A 553 26.92 -3.46 -4.33
CA LYS A 553 28.06 -3.54 -5.24
C LYS A 553 27.94 -4.75 -6.17
N TRP A 554 28.10 -4.52 -7.47
CA TRP A 554 28.25 -5.60 -8.44
C TRP A 554 29.54 -6.37 -8.22
N ILE A 555 29.45 -7.70 -8.30
CA ILE A 555 30.58 -8.61 -8.42
C ILE A 555 30.73 -9.03 -9.88
N ASP A 556 29.66 -9.50 -10.51
CA ASP A 556 29.60 -9.74 -11.96
C ASP A 556 28.18 -9.46 -12.47
N HIS A 557 28.06 -8.50 -13.36
CA HIS A 557 26.82 -8.14 -14.06
C HIS A 557 26.91 -8.43 -15.56
N SER A 558 28.05 -8.91 -16.05
CA SER A 558 28.37 -8.96 -17.47
C SER A 558 28.24 -10.36 -18.08
N ASN A 559 27.97 -11.38 -17.26
CA ASN A 559 27.85 -12.76 -17.75
C ASN A 559 26.45 -13.03 -18.36
N TYR A 560 26.15 -12.30 -19.45
CA TYR A 560 24.91 -12.46 -20.19
C TYR A 560 24.78 -13.82 -20.87
N GLN A 561 25.90 -14.43 -21.29
CA GLN A 561 25.91 -15.73 -22.01
C GLN A 561 25.31 -16.86 -21.16
N GLU A 562 25.63 -16.88 -19.87
CA GLU A 562 25.12 -17.86 -18.92
C GLU A 562 23.92 -17.31 -18.13
N SER A 563 23.58 -16.02 -18.32
CA SER A 563 22.54 -15.31 -17.55
C SER A 563 22.69 -15.47 -16.03
N ILE A 564 23.93 -15.35 -15.56
CA ILE A 564 24.31 -15.37 -14.15
C ILE A 564 24.73 -13.98 -13.73
N ILE A 565 24.26 -13.53 -12.58
CA ILE A 565 24.71 -12.30 -11.94
C ILE A 565 25.18 -12.58 -10.51
N SER A 566 26.11 -11.77 -10.03
CA SER A 566 26.48 -11.76 -8.63
C SER A 566 26.72 -10.34 -8.12
N PHE A 567 26.31 -10.10 -6.88
CA PHE A 567 26.40 -8.77 -6.25
C PHE A 567 26.45 -8.90 -4.72
N VAL A 568 26.88 -7.83 -4.08
CA VAL A 568 26.95 -7.73 -2.62
C VAL A 568 25.93 -6.71 -2.11
N ARG A 569 25.25 -7.06 -1.03
CA ARG A 569 24.45 -6.14 -0.20
C ARG A 569 25.21 -5.87 1.10
N LYS A 570 25.37 -4.60 1.45
CA LYS A 570 26.17 -4.15 2.59
C LYS A 570 25.33 -3.43 3.63
N SER A 571 25.62 -3.68 4.91
CA SER A 571 25.15 -2.81 6.00
C SER A 571 26.12 -1.62 6.18
N LYS A 572 25.88 -0.78 7.19
CA LYS A 572 26.81 0.27 7.62
C LYS A 572 28.13 -0.30 8.18
N ASP A 573 28.11 -1.54 8.64
CA ASP A 573 29.32 -2.28 9.01
C ASP A 573 29.90 -2.99 7.78
N GLU A 574 31.07 -2.58 7.34
CA GLU A 574 31.73 -3.14 6.14
C GLU A 574 31.98 -4.66 6.21
N LYS A 575 32.02 -5.23 7.42
CA LYS A 575 32.18 -6.68 7.65
C LYS A 575 30.83 -7.42 7.64
N ASP A 576 29.71 -6.72 7.71
CA ASP A 576 28.36 -7.30 7.67
C ASP A 576 27.73 -7.12 6.29
N PHE A 577 27.97 -8.07 5.40
CA PHE A 577 27.43 -8.08 4.05
C PHE A 577 26.95 -9.47 3.62
N LEU A 578 26.17 -9.53 2.54
CA LEU A 578 25.73 -10.74 1.89
C LEU A 578 26.14 -10.74 0.42
N LEU A 579 26.66 -11.85 -0.06
CA LEU A 579 26.96 -12.10 -1.47
C LEU A 579 25.81 -12.91 -2.08
N PHE A 580 25.20 -12.37 -3.11
CA PHE A 580 24.14 -12.99 -3.90
C PHE A 580 24.71 -13.54 -5.21
N VAL A 581 24.26 -14.75 -5.58
CA VAL A 581 24.50 -15.34 -6.90
C VAL A 581 23.15 -15.82 -7.44
N CYS A 582 22.76 -15.30 -8.60
CA CYS A 582 21.48 -15.62 -9.25
C CYS A 582 21.72 -16.26 -10.61
N ASN A 583 21.17 -17.44 -10.83
CA ASN A 583 21.17 -18.15 -12.11
C ASN A 583 19.76 -18.12 -12.72
N PHE A 584 19.61 -17.42 -13.83
CA PHE A 584 18.35 -17.27 -14.54
C PHE A 584 18.13 -18.35 -15.61
N THR A 585 18.93 -19.42 -15.63
CA THR A 585 18.81 -20.51 -16.60
C THR A 585 18.52 -21.85 -15.92
N PRO A 586 17.90 -22.82 -16.63
CA PRO A 586 17.69 -24.17 -16.10
C PRO A 586 18.95 -25.05 -16.17
N VAL A 587 20.14 -24.45 -16.29
CA VAL A 587 21.44 -25.16 -16.40
C VAL A 587 22.17 -25.00 -15.07
N PRO A 588 22.52 -26.10 -14.38
CA PRO A 588 23.38 -26.04 -13.20
C PRO A 588 24.83 -25.79 -13.61
N HIS A 589 25.59 -25.09 -12.78
CA HIS A 589 27.02 -24.88 -12.95
C HIS A 589 27.80 -25.43 -11.76
N PHE A 590 28.77 -26.26 -12.01
CA PHE A 590 29.63 -26.88 -10.97
C PHE A 590 31.02 -26.26 -10.99
N ASN A 591 31.63 -26.11 -9.82
CA ASN A 591 32.94 -25.50 -9.65
C ASN A 591 33.04 -24.09 -10.28
N TYR A 592 31.95 -23.33 -10.22
CA TYR A 592 31.87 -22.00 -10.80
C TYR A 592 32.58 -20.98 -9.89
N LEU A 593 33.47 -20.17 -10.49
CA LEU A 593 34.21 -19.15 -9.76
C LEU A 593 33.43 -17.83 -9.68
N VAL A 594 33.18 -17.38 -8.47
CA VAL A 594 32.56 -16.10 -8.15
C VAL A 594 33.60 -15.20 -7.49
N GLY A 595 33.72 -13.93 -7.91
CA GLY A 595 34.64 -12.96 -7.32
C GLY A 595 34.34 -12.68 -5.86
N SER A 596 35.39 -12.51 -5.05
CA SER A 596 35.31 -12.11 -3.65
C SER A 596 36.24 -10.94 -3.36
N GLU A 597 35.73 -9.88 -2.71
CA GLU A 597 36.55 -8.72 -2.33
C GLU A 597 37.51 -9.04 -1.16
N TYR A 598 37.16 -10.02 -0.35
CA TYR A 598 37.86 -10.36 0.87
C TYR A 598 38.37 -11.80 0.83
N LEU A 599 39.57 -12.01 1.38
CA LEU A 599 40.13 -13.34 1.59
C LEU A 599 39.59 -13.93 2.91
N VAL A 600 38.27 -14.21 2.94
CA VAL A 600 37.56 -14.73 4.11
C VAL A 600 36.73 -15.94 3.73
N ASP A 601 36.47 -16.79 4.71
CA ASP A 601 35.60 -17.93 4.55
C ASP A 601 34.14 -17.48 4.35
N TYR A 602 33.34 -18.27 3.64
CA TYR A 602 31.89 -18.02 3.45
C TYR A 602 31.06 -19.21 3.92
N GLU A 603 29.83 -18.93 4.26
CA GLU A 603 28.80 -19.94 4.53
C GLU A 603 27.58 -19.66 3.67
N GLU A 604 27.01 -20.68 3.03
CA GLU A 604 25.72 -20.59 2.35
C GLU A 604 24.61 -20.54 3.41
N ILE A 605 24.03 -19.36 3.60
CA ILE A 605 22.97 -19.15 4.60
C ILE A 605 21.57 -19.33 4.03
N PHE A 606 21.42 -19.23 2.70
CA PHE A 606 20.16 -19.41 2.00
C PHE A 606 20.39 -19.92 0.57
N ASN A 607 19.53 -20.83 0.13
CA ASN A 607 19.57 -21.36 -1.23
C ASN A 607 18.13 -21.73 -1.65
N SER A 608 17.66 -21.14 -2.75
CA SER A 608 16.30 -21.36 -3.26
C SER A 608 16.06 -22.76 -3.79
N ASP A 609 17.14 -23.54 -4.01
CA ASP A 609 17.08 -24.90 -4.57
C ASP A 609 17.07 -26.01 -3.49
N ARG A 610 16.96 -25.67 -2.20
CA ARG A 610 16.86 -26.69 -1.14
C ARG A 610 15.64 -27.57 -1.34
N ASP A 611 15.77 -28.83 -0.99
CA ASP A 611 14.70 -29.85 -1.07
C ASP A 611 13.46 -29.48 -0.24
N ILE A 612 13.64 -28.81 0.91
CA ILE A 612 12.56 -28.29 1.74
C ILE A 612 11.68 -27.26 1.00
N TYR A 613 12.20 -26.66 -0.09
CA TYR A 613 11.48 -25.79 -1.00
C TYR A 613 11.10 -26.49 -2.31
N SER A 614 11.22 -27.83 -2.36
CA SER A 614 11.02 -28.65 -3.56
C SER A 614 11.98 -28.34 -4.69
N GLY A 615 13.22 -27.96 -4.36
CA GLY A 615 14.35 -27.83 -5.29
C GLY A 615 15.09 -29.15 -5.51
N THR A 616 16.16 -29.11 -6.33
CA THR A 616 16.98 -30.25 -6.65
C THR A 616 18.06 -30.56 -5.60
N ASN A 617 18.21 -29.67 -4.63
CA ASN A 617 19.10 -29.77 -3.47
C ASN A 617 20.60 -29.72 -3.84
N ILE A 618 20.98 -28.95 -4.88
CA ILE A 618 22.38 -28.64 -5.17
C ILE A 618 22.81 -27.53 -4.21
N LEU A 619 23.68 -27.90 -3.24
CA LEU A 619 24.06 -27.02 -2.13
C LEU A 619 25.57 -26.88 -2.04
N ASN A 620 26.02 -25.80 -1.39
CA ASN A 620 27.43 -25.58 -1.01
C ASN A 620 27.57 -25.79 0.51
N SER A 621 27.71 -27.05 0.91
CA SER A 621 27.73 -27.42 2.33
C SER A 621 29.06 -27.08 3.00
N GLY A 622 28.99 -26.67 4.27
CA GLY A 622 30.18 -26.39 5.09
C GLY A 622 30.78 -25.01 4.82
N ILE A 623 32.06 -24.87 5.10
CA ILE A 623 32.80 -23.62 4.93
C ILE A 623 33.38 -23.56 3.52
N ILE A 624 33.03 -22.51 2.80
CA ILE A 624 33.54 -22.23 1.44
C ILE A 624 34.81 -21.37 1.61
N GLN A 625 35.93 -21.91 1.24
CA GLN A 625 37.21 -21.23 1.37
C GLN A 625 37.53 -20.38 0.14
N PRO A 626 38.06 -19.16 0.32
CA PRO A 626 38.46 -18.30 -0.78
C PRO A 626 39.73 -18.83 -1.46
N LYS A 627 39.85 -18.52 -2.74
CA LYS A 627 41.04 -18.80 -3.57
C LYS A 627 41.80 -17.50 -3.85
N LEU A 628 43.12 -17.57 -3.86
CA LEU A 628 44.01 -16.48 -4.33
C LEU A 628 44.02 -16.46 -5.86
N GLN A 629 42.86 -16.23 -6.45
CA GLN A 629 42.65 -16.23 -7.89
C GLN A 629 41.73 -15.06 -8.25
N ASP A 630 42.19 -14.17 -9.11
CA ASP A 630 41.40 -13.10 -9.67
C ASP A 630 40.21 -13.63 -10.48
N ARG A 631 39.08 -12.96 -10.31
CA ARG A 631 37.87 -13.15 -11.14
C ARG A 631 37.26 -11.82 -11.50
N ASN A 632 37.26 -11.47 -12.79
CA ASN A 632 36.67 -10.22 -13.31
C ASN A 632 37.24 -8.94 -12.67
N GLY A 633 38.58 -8.90 -12.39
CA GLY A 633 39.23 -7.78 -11.74
C GLY A 633 39.02 -7.71 -10.22
N ILE A 634 38.42 -8.74 -9.62
CA ILE A 634 38.26 -8.87 -8.18
C ILE A 634 39.32 -9.82 -7.67
N PRO A 635 40.11 -9.47 -6.62
CA PRO A 635 41.40 -10.11 -6.33
C PRO A 635 41.31 -11.56 -5.85
N TYR A 636 40.17 -11.96 -5.32
CA TYR A 636 39.92 -13.32 -4.81
C TYR A 636 38.68 -13.92 -5.45
N SER A 637 38.52 -15.23 -5.32
CA SER A 637 37.31 -15.93 -5.76
C SER A 637 36.92 -17.04 -4.79
N ILE A 638 35.68 -17.45 -4.86
CA ILE A 638 35.13 -18.65 -4.23
C ILE A 638 34.59 -19.58 -5.30
N GLU A 639 34.66 -20.88 -5.06
CA GLU A 639 34.13 -21.89 -5.97
C GLU A 639 32.80 -22.42 -5.45
N LEU A 640 31.76 -22.37 -6.31
CA LEU A 640 30.41 -22.74 -5.97
C LEU A 640 29.79 -23.73 -6.94
N ASN A 641 28.88 -24.54 -6.44
CA ASN A 641 27.90 -25.23 -7.25
C ASN A 641 26.64 -24.34 -7.31
N ILE A 642 26.27 -23.94 -8.51
CA ILE A 642 25.11 -23.05 -8.74
C ILE A 642 23.96 -23.89 -9.31
N PRO A 643 22.86 -24.07 -8.59
CA PRO A 643 21.70 -24.80 -9.08
C PRO A 643 21.03 -24.12 -10.28
N PRO A 644 20.17 -24.84 -11.02
CA PRO A 644 19.35 -24.24 -12.07
C PRO A 644 18.28 -23.31 -11.46
N LEU A 645 17.94 -22.22 -12.15
CA LEU A 645 16.87 -21.28 -11.76
C LEU A 645 16.92 -20.99 -10.26
N SER A 646 18.03 -20.43 -9.79
CA SER A 646 18.29 -20.32 -8.34
C SER A 646 18.87 -18.99 -7.90
N THR A 647 18.63 -18.67 -6.65
CA THR A 647 19.33 -17.62 -5.89
C THR A 647 20.02 -18.24 -4.68
N ILE A 648 21.33 -18.03 -4.59
CA ILE A 648 22.18 -18.42 -3.47
C ILE A 648 22.58 -17.17 -2.70
N ILE A 649 22.59 -17.25 -1.38
CA ILE A 649 23.01 -16.14 -0.50
C ILE A 649 24.09 -16.66 0.45
N LEU A 650 25.25 -16.00 0.39
CA LEU A 650 26.42 -16.34 1.18
C LEU A 650 26.72 -15.24 2.19
N LYS A 651 27.13 -15.63 3.39
CA LYS A 651 27.57 -14.71 4.44
C LYS A 651 29.06 -14.91 4.73
N PRO A 652 29.87 -13.82 4.79
CA PRO A 652 31.29 -13.92 5.12
C PRO A 652 31.49 -14.28 6.60
N LYS A 653 32.55 -15.00 6.89
CA LYS A 653 32.99 -15.40 8.24
C LYS A 653 34.32 -14.71 8.57
N PHE A 654 34.28 -13.51 9.05
CA PHE A 654 35.48 -12.84 9.55
C PHE A 654 35.94 -13.49 10.85
N LYS A 655 37.23 -13.68 11.00
CA LYS A 655 37.80 -14.18 12.25
C LYS A 655 37.66 -13.13 13.35
N ASP A 656 37.28 -13.57 14.51
CA ASP A 656 37.05 -12.68 15.67
C ASP A 656 38.43 -12.36 16.28
N GLU A 657 39.05 -11.23 15.92
CA GLU A 657 40.41 -10.80 16.37
C GLU A 657 40.51 -10.76 17.89
N LYS A 658 39.41 -10.52 18.61
CA LYS A 658 39.39 -10.56 20.09
C LYS A 658 39.59 -11.99 20.62
N LYS A 659 38.94 -12.97 20.00
CA LYS A 659 39.09 -14.38 20.41
C LYS A 659 40.48 -14.95 20.04
N GLU A 660 41.05 -14.55 18.92
CA GLU A 660 42.44 -14.93 18.57
C GLU A 660 43.43 -14.33 19.58
N THR A 661 43.28 -13.05 19.92
CA THR A 661 44.15 -12.40 20.92
C THR A 661 44.02 -13.04 22.30
N GLU A 662 42.83 -13.42 22.73
CA GLU A 662 42.64 -14.19 23.98
C GLU A 662 43.19 -15.61 23.90
N THR A 663 43.04 -16.27 22.77
CA THR A 663 43.58 -17.62 22.55
C THR A 663 45.12 -17.62 22.49
N ILE A 664 45.72 -16.60 21.87
CA ILE A 664 47.15 -16.37 21.84
C ILE A 664 47.65 -16.03 23.24
N LYS A 665 46.99 -15.14 23.96
CA LYS A 665 47.33 -14.83 25.37
C LYS A 665 47.25 -16.10 26.25
N LYS A 666 46.20 -16.91 26.14
CA LYS A 666 46.08 -18.18 26.86
C LYS A 666 47.19 -19.17 26.48
N LYS A 667 47.53 -19.30 25.17
CA LYS A 667 48.65 -20.16 24.76
C LYS A 667 49.99 -19.67 25.30
N ILE A 668 50.26 -18.36 25.26
CA ILE A 668 51.51 -17.79 25.81
C ILE A 668 51.56 -18.00 27.31
N THR A 669 50.47 -17.86 28.04
CA THR A 669 50.39 -18.10 29.48
C THR A 669 50.64 -19.57 29.84
N ILE A 670 50.11 -20.50 29.01
CA ILE A 670 50.33 -21.95 29.20
C ILE A 670 51.78 -22.32 28.90
N THR A 671 52.38 -21.72 27.85
CA THR A 671 53.79 -21.99 27.48
C THR A 671 54.76 -21.47 28.56
N ASN A 672 54.50 -20.28 29.12
CA ASN A 672 55.31 -19.72 30.20
C ASN A 672 55.16 -20.46 31.54
N LEU A 673 54.04 -21.11 31.79
CA LEU A 673 53.85 -22.00 32.96
C LEU A 673 54.57 -23.36 32.82
N ASN A 674 54.80 -23.82 31.57
CA ASN A 674 55.54 -25.09 31.30
C ASN A 674 57.04 -24.90 31.18
N THR A 675 57.57 -23.67 31.06
CA THR A 675 59.03 -23.36 31.02
C THR A 675 59.58 -22.96 32.40
N SER A 676 58.70 -22.90 33.44
CA SER A 676 59.10 -22.57 34.80
C SER A 676 59.02 -23.75 35.78
N LYS A 677 59.13 -24.99 35.24
CA LYS A 677 59.30 -26.23 36.01
C LYS A 677 60.63 -26.90 35.74
#